data_7120a75df84e68b9770187cd5f4bfa29
#
_entry.id   7120a75df84e68b9770187cd5f4bfa29
#
_cell.length_a   1.000
_cell.length_b   1.000
_cell.length_c   1.000
_cell.angle_alpha   90.00
_cell.angle_beta   90.00
_cell.angle_gamma   90.00
#
_symmetry.space_group_name_H-M   'P 1'
#
loop_
_entity.id
_entity.type
_entity.pdbx_description
1 polymer ?
#
loop_
_entity_poly.entity_id
_entity_poly.type
_entity_poly.pdbx_seq_one_letter_code
_entity_poly.pdbx_strand_id
1 'polypeptide(L)'
;MHLSVIIVNYNVKHFLEQCLFSVQKACLGIDAEIIVVDNNSTDGSRAFLEPAFPAVRFIWNSSNDGFAKANNQGLAQAKGEYILFLNPDTILSEDSIENCLSFFKQHKEAGALGIKMIDGSGKFLKESKRAFPSPLTSLFKLSGLAVLFPRSKIFARYHMGHLSENENHEVDVLAGAFMMIPKKVLTEIGNFDEHFFMYGEDVDLSYRIQKAGYKNYYFAKSPIIHFKGESTKRGSLNYVRLFYKAMNLFVKKHYRGSRAGIFILLIQLAIYIRAGFTATGNLLKKIGLPVLDAVLILTSFWIIKILWSTYIRQQTNYSPHILYTAFPVFTAIFLIAAFYSGLYDKGYKQSQLIRSSFIAALMLLSVYALLPEAVRFSRGILIFGILLSFVLMNIMRQLFISWHYLETRNENDERRQTIVVACEKDFAAITQLMKQAGMPERVLGRVENGATTSASALGHIAHLPNLIKKYTVKEIIFCENSLSYKEIINSIAGTKAVVRNKFHASGSSSIVGSDSKNNSGDYVAATKMYNIAKPINRRNKRLIDVALAIIFIIGFPVFIFLQKRPARFYKNVFEVLAGRKTWVGYATEINDLPSIKKPVISSTALPIKLNELPAESLLKSDEWYATGYSAITDLKKIIKGFKYLYY
;
A
#
# COMPACT_ATOMS: atom_id res chain seq x y z
N MET A 1 -16.07 20.22 -30.18
CA MET A 1 -15.39 19.35 -29.20
C MET A 1 -15.81 17.91 -29.47
N HIS A 2 -14.84 17.07 -29.81
CA HIS A 2 -15.17 15.70 -30.17
C HIS A 2 -15.16 14.76 -28.96
N LEU A 3 -14.27 15.01 -27.97
CA LEU A 3 -14.12 14.16 -26.80
C LEU A 3 -14.03 14.99 -25.50
N SER A 4 -14.70 14.54 -24.43
CA SER A 4 -14.42 14.98 -23.06
C SER A 4 -13.93 13.80 -22.23
N VAL A 5 -12.74 13.91 -21.64
CA VAL A 5 -12.17 12.93 -20.70
C VAL A 5 -12.44 13.40 -19.30
N ILE A 6 -13.16 12.59 -18.51
CA ILE A 6 -13.52 12.88 -17.12
C ILE A 6 -12.76 11.94 -16.20
N ILE A 7 -12.01 12.49 -15.24
CA ILE A 7 -11.17 11.75 -14.30
C ILE A 7 -11.54 12.18 -12.88
N VAL A 8 -11.85 11.22 -12.01
CA VAL A 8 -12.13 11.49 -10.59
C VAL A 8 -10.89 11.16 -9.76
N ASN A 9 -10.36 12.15 -9.04
CA ASN A 9 -9.20 12.01 -8.17
C ASN A 9 -9.61 11.89 -6.69
N TYR A 10 -8.91 11.01 -5.96
CA TYR A 10 -8.95 10.96 -4.50
C TYR A 10 -7.66 10.38 -3.93
N ASN A 11 -6.77 11.26 -3.41
CA ASN A 11 -5.51 10.90 -2.75
C ASN A 11 -4.54 10.04 -3.58
N VAL A 12 -4.43 10.29 -4.89
CA VAL A 12 -3.54 9.55 -5.81
C VAL A 12 -2.80 10.47 -6.78
N LYS A 13 -2.34 11.64 -6.32
CA LYS A 13 -1.73 12.70 -7.13
C LYS A 13 -0.63 12.23 -8.08
N HIS A 14 0.24 11.30 -7.65
CA HIS A 14 1.36 10.82 -8.47
C HIS A 14 0.90 9.89 -9.60
N PHE A 15 -0.12 9.07 -9.35
CA PHE A 15 -0.73 8.25 -10.40
C PHE A 15 -1.49 9.12 -11.40
N LEU A 16 -2.25 10.11 -10.89
CA LEU A 16 -2.96 11.06 -11.75
C LEU A 16 -1.99 11.88 -12.61
N GLU A 17 -0.83 12.28 -12.08
CA GLU A 17 0.21 12.93 -12.88
C GLU A 17 0.59 12.09 -14.10
N GLN A 18 0.92 10.81 -13.92
CA GLN A 18 1.28 9.91 -15.01
C GLN A 18 0.11 9.63 -15.96
N CYS A 19 -1.10 9.52 -15.43
CA CYS A 19 -2.33 9.37 -16.20
C CYS A 19 -2.52 10.57 -17.13
N LEU A 20 -2.42 11.79 -16.60
CA LEU A 20 -2.61 13.02 -17.38
C LEU A 20 -1.58 13.16 -18.51
N PHE A 21 -0.31 12.84 -18.28
CA PHE A 21 0.69 12.80 -19.35
C PHE A 21 0.29 11.82 -20.46
N SER A 22 -0.16 10.62 -20.11
CA SER A 22 -0.57 9.62 -21.11
C SER A 22 -1.85 10.03 -21.85
N VAL A 23 -2.81 10.64 -21.17
CA VAL A 23 -4.06 11.14 -21.77
C VAL A 23 -3.76 12.29 -22.74
N GLN A 24 -2.91 13.25 -22.36
CA GLN A 24 -2.51 14.34 -23.27
C GLN A 24 -1.88 13.80 -24.55
N LYS A 25 -1.03 12.77 -24.46
CA LYS A 25 -0.44 12.11 -25.63
C LYS A 25 -1.49 11.38 -26.47
N ALA A 26 -2.42 10.67 -25.83
CA ALA A 26 -3.49 9.96 -26.54
C ALA A 26 -4.53 10.88 -27.18
N CYS A 27 -4.60 12.16 -26.75
CA CYS A 27 -5.47 13.18 -27.33
C CYS A 27 -4.80 14.02 -28.42
N LEU A 28 -3.52 13.79 -28.76
CA LEU A 28 -2.84 14.55 -29.81
C LEU A 28 -3.57 14.39 -31.15
N GLY A 29 -3.91 15.51 -31.79
CA GLY A 29 -4.67 15.54 -33.05
C GLY A 29 -6.19 15.36 -32.89
N ILE A 30 -6.69 15.22 -31.67
CA ILE A 30 -8.12 15.12 -31.37
C ILE A 30 -8.58 16.39 -30.64
N ASP A 31 -9.69 16.97 -31.10
CA ASP A 31 -10.34 18.09 -30.38
C ASP A 31 -10.98 17.59 -29.07
N ALA A 32 -10.19 17.62 -27.98
CA ALA A 32 -10.52 17.02 -26.71
C ALA A 32 -10.33 18.00 -25.54
N GLU A 33 -11.12 17.82 -24.49
CA GLU A 33 -10.95 18.46 -23.20
C GLU A 33 -10.71 17.40 -22.11
N ILE A 34 -9.97 17.78 -21.06
CA ILE A 34 -9.71 16.93 -19.90
C ILE A 34 -10.28 17.65 -18.68
N ILE A 35 -11.17 16.98 -17.96
CA ILE A 35 -11.84 17.47 -16.75
C ILE A 35 -11.47 16.55 -15.60
N VAL A 36 -10.82 17.09 -14.57
CA VAL A 36 -10.48 16.36 -13.35
C VAL A 36 -11.36 16.85 -12.21
N VAL A 37 -12.07 15.95 -11.57
CA VAL A 37 -12.87 16.22 -10.37
C VAL A 37 -12.14 15.65 -9.16
N ASP A 38 -11.65 16.51 -8.30
CA ASP A 38 -10.99 16.13 -7.05
C ASP A 38 -12.00 16.00 -5.93
N ASN A 39 -12.10 14.82 -5.34
CA ASN A 39 -13.06 14.49 -4.29
C ASN A 39 -12.53 14.80 -2.89
N ASN A 40 -12.01 16.03 -2.66
CA ASN A 40 -11.45 16.48 -1.39
C ASN A 40 -10.18 15.68 -0.99
N SER A 41 -9.20 15.62 -1.88
CA SER A 41 -7.91 15.00 -1.59
C SER A 41 -7.13 15.78 -0.54
N THR A 42 -6.43 15.03 0.34
CA THR A 42 -5.60 15.57 1.42
C THR A 42 -4.10 15.34 1.20
N ASP A 43 -3.72 14.80 0.05
CA ASP A 43 -2.33 14.47 -0.33
C ASP A 43 -1.58 15.63 -1.00
N GLY A 44 -2.18 16.83 -1.04
CA GLY A 44 -1.61 18.00 -1.72
C GLY A 44 -1.82 18.01 -3.23
N SER A 45 -2.81 17.25 -3.75
CA SER A 45 -3.14 17.16 -5.18
C SER A 45 -3.28 18.53 -5.84
N ARG A 46 -3.99 19.48 -5.21
CA ARG A 46 -4.24 20.79 -5.81
C ARG A 46 -2.95 21.56 -6.08
N ALA A 47 -2.14 21.77 -5.07
CA ALA A 47 -0.88 22.52 -5.20
C ALA A 47 0.12 21.85 -6.15
N PHE A 48 -0.01 20.52 -6.34
CA PHE A 48 0.89 19.73 -7.17
C PHE A 48 0.45 19.69 -8.64
N LEU A 49 -0.84 19.49 -8.91
CA LEU A 49 -1.34 19.21 -10.28
C LEU A 49 -1.77 20.46 -11.02
N GLU A 50 -2.39 21.44 -10.34
CA GLU A 50 -2.95 22.63 -10.99
C GLU A 50 -1.88 23.45 -11.74
N PRO A 51 -0.67 23.70 -11.19
CA PRO A 51 0.41 24.36 -11.91
C PRO A 51 1.03 23.53 -13.03
N ALA A 52 1.06 22.19 -12.85
CA ALA A 52 1.70 21.28 -13.82
C ALA A 52 0.86 21.05 -15.08
N PHE A 53 -0.47 21.20 -14.99
CA PHE A 53 -1.41 20.92 -16.07
C PHE A 53 -2.38 22.08 -16.34
N PRO A 54 -1.90 23.24 -16.84
CA PRO A 54 -2.74 24.43 -17.00
C PRO A 54 -3.85 24.26 -18.06
N ALA A 55 -3.73 23.30 -18.99
CA ALA A 55 -4.75 22.99 -19.99
C ALA A 55 -5.86 22.07 -19.48
N VAL A 56 -5.72 21.51 -18.27
CA VAL A 56 -6.69 20.62 -17.65
C VAL A 56 -7.66 21.46 -16.79
N ARG A 57 -8.95 21.19 -16.92
CA ARG A 57 -9.97 21.82 -16.07
C ARG A 57 -10.11 21.05 -14.79
N PHE A 58 -9.80 21.67 -13.64
CA PHE A 58 -9.97 21.07 -12.32
C PHE A 58 -11.24 21.57 -11.64
N ILE A 59 -11.96 20.63 -10.97
CA ILE A 59 -13.10 20.89 -10.09
C ILE A 59 -12.70 20.39 -8.71
N TRP A 60 -12.59 21.28 -7.73
CA TRP A 60 -12.15 20.95 -6.37
C TRP A 60 -13.35 20.87 -5.43
N ASN A 61 -13.72 19.66 -5.01
CA ASN A 61 -14.81 19.45 -4.05
C ASN A 61 -14.35 19.72 -2.61
N SER A 62 -15.26 20.19 -1.78
CA SER A 62 -15.02 20.37 -0.33
C SER A 62 -15.29 19.12 0.49
N SER A 63 -15.89 18.08 -0.11
CA SER A 63 -16.21 16.79 0.51
C SER A 63 -16.00 15.66 -0.49
N ASN A 64 -15.83 14.44 0.02
CA ASN A 64 -15.83 13.24 -0.84
C ASN A 64 -17.27 12.75 -1.05
N ASP A 65 -17.86 13.14 -2.17
CA ASP A 65 -19.25 12.84 -2.53
C ASP A 65 -19.44 11.49 -3.24
N GLY A 66 -18.37 10.74 -3.42
CA GLY A 66 -18.35 9.44 -4.11
C GLY A 66 -18.06 9.54 -5.60
N PHE A 67 -17.87 8.37 -6.22
CA PHE A 67 -17.40 8.29 -7.60
C PHE A 67 -18.48 8.67 -8.63
N ALA A 68 -19.70 8.21 -8.46
CA ALA A 68 -20.81 8.49 -9.38
C ALA A 68 -21.13 10.00 -9.45
N LYS A 69 -21.29 10.66 -8.28
CA LYS A 69 -21.60 12.08 -8.22
C LYS A 69 -20.47 12.95 -8.78
N ALA A 70 -19.21 12.62 -8.48
CA ALA A 70 -18.07 13.34 -9.03
C ALA A 70 -17.98 13.22 -10.58
N ASN A 71 -18.24 12.03 -11.13
CA ASN A 71 -18.32 11.88 -12.59
C ASN A 71 -19.48 12.71 -13.20
N ASN A 72 -20.63 12.76 -12.53
CA ASN A 72 -21.76 13.59 -12.97
C ASN A 72 -21.42 15.09 -12.94
N GLN A 73 -20.65 15.55 -11.95
CA GLN A 73 -20.17 16.93 -11.91
C GLN A 73 -19.26 17.25 -13.12
N GLY A 74 -18.34 16.34 -13.45
CA GLY A 74 -17.50 16.46 -14.65
C GLY A 74 -18.35 16.42 -15.92
N LEU A 75 -19.32 15.50 -16.01
CA LEU A 75 -20.21 15.34 -17.15
C LEU A 75 -21.07 16.61 -17.40
N ALA A 76 -21.53 17.29 -16.35
CA ALA A 76 -22.29 18.52 -16.48
C ALA A 76 -21.50 19.66 -17.16
N GLN A 77 -20.18 19.62 -17.11
CA GLN A 77 -19.29 20.59 -17.76
C GLN A 77 -18.74 20.10 -19.11
N ALA A 78 -18.95 18.82 -19.45
CA ALA A 78 -18.41 18.19 -20.64
C ALA A 78 -19.12 18.68 -21.92
N LYS A 79 -18.34 19.05 -22.94
CA LYS A 79 -18.81 19.54 -24.24
C LYS A 79 -18.64 18.55 -25.38
N GLY A 80 -17.89 17.46 -25.15
CA GLY A 80 -17.57 16.47 -26.16
C GLY A 80 -18.77 15.67 -26.66
N GLU A 81 -18.72 15.25 -27.90
CA GLU A 81 -19.66 14.31 -28.50
C GLU A 81 -19.56 12.91 -27.91
N TYR A 82 -18.31 12.52 -27.55
CA TYR A 82 -18.00 11.31 -26.79
C TYR A 82 -17.51 11.68 -25.41
N ILE A 83 -17.90 10.89 -24.43
CA ILE A 83 -17.48 11.03 -23.03
C ILE A 83 -16.65 9.80 -22.66
N LEU A 84 -15.43 10.03 -22.18
CA LEU A 84 -14.57 8.99 -21.60
C LEU A 84 -14.50 9.17 -20.09
N PHE A 85 -15.08 8.23 -19.34
CA PHE A 85 -14.84 8.10 -17.92
C PHE A 85 -13.58 7.28 -17.71
N LEU A 86 -12.61 7.83 -16.98
CA LEU A 86 -11.28 7.27 -16.82
C LEU A 86 -10.81 7.32 -15.37
N ASN A 87 -10.24 6.21 -14.87
CA ASN A 87 -9.62 6.20 -13.55
C ASN A 87 -8.26 6.93 -13.53
N PRO A 88 -7.90 7.58 -12.41
CA PRO A 88 -6.66 8.33 -12.27
C PRO A 88 -5.40 7.46 -12.20
N ASP A 89 -5.54 6.15 -12.02
CA ASP A 89 -4.47 5.16 -11.92
C ASP A 89 -4.33 4.31 -13.20
N THR A 90 -4.52 4.96 -14.36
CA THR A 90 -4.37 4.34 -15.69
C THR A 90 -3.24 4.99 -16.50
N ILE A 91 -2.67 4.22 -17.44
CA ILE A 91 -1.76 4.73 -18.49
C ILE A 91 -2.29 4.27 -19.84
N LEU A 92 -2.55 5.22 -20.73
CA LEU A 92 -3.07 5.00 -22.05
C LEU A 92 -1.93 4.89 -23.08
N SER A 93 -2.13 4.05 -24.12
CA SER A 93 -1.32 4.14 -25.34
C SER A 93 -1.79 5.32 -26.22
N GLU A 94 -0.89 5.87 -27.02
CA GLU A 94 -1.15 7.04 -27.86
C GLU A 94 -2.31 6.83 -28.83
N ASP A 95 -2.50 5.61 -29.32
CA ASP A 95 -3.51 5.24 -30.30
C ASP A 95 -4.84 4.79 -29.69
N SER A 96 -4.92 4.71 -28.36
CA SER A 96 -6.09 4.12 -27.67
C SER A 96 -7.38 4.87 -27.94
N ILE A 97 -7.37 6.19 -27.85
CA ILE A 97 -8.55 7.03 -28.03
C ILE A 97 -8.99 7.05 -29.50
N GLU A 98 -8.04 7.23 -30.43
CA GLU A 98 -8.33 7.23 -31.87
C GLU A 98 -8.96 5.90 -32.33
N ASN A 99 -8.40 4.78 -31.87
CA ASN A 99 -8.94 3.45 -32.17
C ASN A 99 -10.35 3.24 -31.61
N CYS A 100 -10.64 3.76 -30.40
CA CYS A 100 -11.98 3.71 -29.82
C CYS A 100 -12.98 4.56 -30.61
N LEU A 101 -12.60 5.78 -31.01
CA LEU A 101 -13.46 6.65 -31.83
C LEU A 101 -13.71 6.02 -33.22
N SER A 102 -12.69 5.39 -33.81
CA SER A 102 -12.84 4.66 -35.07
C SER A 102 -13.76 3.46 -34.94
N PHE A 103 -13.75 2.77 -33.79
CA PHE A 103 -14.68 1.67 -33.51
C PHE A 103 -16.14 2.15 -33.50
N PHE A 104 -16.45 3.28 -32.86
CA PHE A 104 -17.81 3.86 -32.84
C PHE A 104 -18.30 4.30 -34.22
N LYS A 105 -17.38 4.71 -35.12
CA LYS A 105 -17.74 5.04 -36.51
C LYS A 105 -18.23 3.79 -37.28
N GLN A 106 -17.64 2.62 -36.97
CA GLN A 106 -17.96 1.34 -37.65
C GLN A 106 -19.14 0.62 -36.98
N HIS A 107 -19.38 0.82 -35.67
CA HIS A 107 -20.38 0.13 -34.88
C HIS A 107 -21.41 1.11 -34.30
N LYS A 108 -22.43 1.43 -35.09
CA LYS A 108 -23.46 2.43 -34.70
C LYS A 108 -24.36 1.99 -33.58
N GLU A 109 -24.46 0.66 -33.34
CA GLU A 109 -25.18 0.00 -32.25
C GLU A 109 -24.40 0.05 -30.91
N ALA A 110 -23.13 0.46 -30.93
CA ALA A 110 -22.32 0.54 -29.73
C ALA A 110 -22.80 1.69 -28.81
N GLY A 111 -23.29 1.33 -27.65
CA GLY A 111 -23.68 2.29 -26.60
C GLY A 111 -22.54 2.63 -25.66
N ALA A 112 -21.62 1.69 -25.40
CA ALA A 112 -20.41 1.94 -24.63
C ALA A 112 -19.27 1.02 -25.10
N LEU A 113 -18.04 1.51 -24.90
CA LEU A 113 -16.81 0.81 -25.23
C LEU A 113 -15.87 0.82 -24.01
N GLY A 114 -15.47 -0.37 -23.58
CA GLY A 114 -14.37 -0.59 -22.64
C GLY A 114 -13.17 -1.19 -23.34
N ILE A 115 -12.00 -1.06 -22.76
CA ILE A 115 -10.73 -1.44 -23.37
C ILE A 115 -10.06 -2.59 -22.62
N LYS A 116 -9.15 -3.31 -23.27
CA LYS A 116 -8.28 -4.30 -22.63
C LYS A 116 -7.43 -3.63 -21.56
N MET A 117 -7.48 -4.13 -20.32
CA MET A 117 -6.66 -3.64 -19.23
C MET A 117 -5.67 -4.72 -18.78
N ILE A 118 -4.43 -4.32 -18.54
CA ILE A 118 -3.39 -5.11 -17.89
C ILE A 118 -2.95 -4.44 -16.59
N ASP A 119 -2.46 -5.21 -15.63
CA ASP A 119 -1.83 -4.63 -14.43
C ASP A 119 -0.37 -4.23 -14.70
N GLY A 120 0.27 -3.57 -13.72
CA GLY A 120 1.67 -3.15 -13.84
C GLY A 120 2.67 -4.29 -14.09
N SER A 121 2.28 -5.54 -13.89
CA SER A 121 3.10 -6.72 -14.22
C SER A 121 2.81 -7.30 -15.62
N GLY A 122 1.90 -6.70 -16.39
CA GLY A 122 1.49 -7.16 -17.72
C GLY A 122 0.39 -8.22 -17.73
N LYS A 123 -0.17 -8.59 -16.59
CA LYS A 123 -1.24 -9.61 -16.51
C LYS A 123 -2.58 -8.99 -16.85
N PHE A 124 -3.36 -9.71 -17.66
CA PHE A 124 -4.72 -9.33 -18.01
C PHE A 124 -5.63 -9.15 -16.78
N LEU A 125 -6.32 -8.02 -16.75
CA LEU A 125 -7.31 -7.73 -15.72
C LEU A 125 -8.69 -8.25 -16.15
N LYS A 126 -9.15 -9.31 -15.50
CA LYS A 126 -10.43 -9.99 -15.80
C LYS A 126 -11.66 -9.07 -15.71
N GLU A 127 -11.52 -7.94 -15.05
CA GLU A 127 -12.56 -6.92 -14.93
C GLU A 127 -12.82 -6.16 -16.23
N SER A 128 -11.94 -6.24 -17.21
CA SER A 128 -12.13 -5.62 -18.53
C SER A 128 -13.41 -6.11 -19.23
N LYS A 129 -13.86 -7.33 -18.93
CA LYS A 129 -15.08 -7.94 -19.48
C LYS A 129 -15.79 -8.72 -18.38
N ARG A 130 -17.07 -8.41 -18.15
CA ARG A 130 -17.88 -9.02 -17.08
C ARG A 130 -19.29 -9.28 -17.57
N ALA A 131 -19.92 -10.30 -16.97
CA ALA A 131 -21.36 -10.51 -17.07
C ALA A 131 -22.08 -9.79 -15.93
N PHE A 132 -23.39 -9.58 -16.10
CA PHE A 132 -24.21 -9.06 -15.00
C PHE A 132 -24.16 -10.01 -13.80
N PRO A 133 -24.13 -9.45 -12.59
CA PRO A 133 -24.19 -10.25 -11.38
C PRO A 133 -25.54 -10.98 -11.31
N SER A 134 -25.49 -12.29 -11.09
CA SER A 134 -26.65 -13.14 -10.82
C SER A 134 -26.38 -14.01 -9.59
N PRO A 135 -27.43 -14.60 -8.95
CA PRO A 135 -27.23 -15.50 -7.82
C PRO A 135 -26.23 -16.62 -8.10
N LEU A 136 -26.34 -17.29 -9.26
CA LEU A 136 -25.47 -18.39 -9.66
C LEU A 136 -24.03 -17.93 -9.95
N THR A 137 -23.84 -16.82 -10.69
CA THR A 137 -22.50 -16.30 -10.98
C THR A 137 -21.78 -15.86 -9.72
N SER A 138 -22.52 -15.30 -8.76
CA SER A 138 -22.00 -14.92 -7.45
C SER A 138 -21.61 -16.15 -6.62
N LEU A 139 -22.45 -17.19 -6.61
CA LEU A 139 -22.18 -18.46 -5.92
C LEU A 139 -20.92 -19.14 -6.47
N PHE A 140 -20.78 -19.25 -7.80
CA PHE A 140 -19.61 -19.87 -8.42
C PHE A 140 -18.31 -19.08 -8.15
N LYS A 141 -18.39 -17.75 -8.07
CA LYS A 141 -17.25 -16.91 -7.70
C LYS A 141 -16.85 -17.10 -6.23
N LEU A 142 -17.83 -17.22 -5.32
CA LEU A 142 -17.60 -17.37 -3.88
C LEU A 142 -17.11 -18.77 -3.51
N SER A 143 -17.66 -19.83 -4.15
CA SER A 143 -17.26 -21.23 -3.93
C SER A 143 -15.87 -21.56 -4.51
N GLY A 144 -15.27 -20.65 -5.29
CA GLY A 144 -14.00 -20.91 -5.97
C GLY A 144 -14.12 -21.72 -7.27
N LEU A 145 -15.29 -22.20 -7.65
CA LEU A 145 -15.50 -22.95 -8.90
C LEU A 145 -15.08 -22.15 -10.14
N ALA A 146 -15.27 -20.82 -10.12
CA ALA A 146 -14.80 -19.95 -11.18
C ALA A 146 -13.26 -19.91 -11.31
N VAL A 147 -12.53 -20.26 -10.27
CA VAL A 147 -11.05 -20.35 -10.29
C VAL A 147 -10.61 -21.72 -10.78
N LEU A 148 -11.31 -22.78 -10.36
CA LEU A 148 -11.01 -24.15 -10.78
C LEU A 148 -11.30 -24.36 -12.28
N PHE A 149 -12.36 -23.72 -12.81
CA PHE A 149 -12.78 -23.83 -14.21
C PHE A 149 -12.78 -22.47 -14.92
N PRO A 150 -11.62 -21.83 -15.13
CA PRO A 150 -11.51 -20.43 -15.56
C PRO A 150 -12.02 -20.16 -16.99
N ARG A 151 -12.15 -21.18 -17.83
CA ARG A 151 -12.66 -21.09 -19.22
C ARG A 151 -14.11 -21.59 -19.37
N SER A 152 -14.76 -22.01 -18.30
CA SER A 152 -16.14 -22.51 -18.36
C SER A 152 -17.14 -21.39 -18.64
N LYS A 153 -18.06 -21.60 -19.60
CA LYS A 153 -19.17 -20.68 -19.85
C LYS A 153 -20.15 -20.58 -18.65
N ILE A 154 -20.19 -21.60 -17.80
CA ILE A 154 -21.08 -21.68 -16.64
C ILE A 154 -20.39 -21.15 -15.41
N PHE A 155 -19.27 -21.75 -14.98
CA PHE A 155 -18.59 -21.43 -13.71
C PHE A 155 -17.81 -20.11 -13.76
N ALA A 156 -17.18 -19.78 -14.91
CA ALA A 156 -16.43 -18.53 -15.09
C ALA A 156 -17.24 -17.42 -15.80
N ARG A 157 -18.56 -17.53 -15.85
CA ARG A 157 -19.45 -16.59 -16.55
C ARG A 157 -19.29 -15.15 -16.05
N TYR A 158 -19.09 -14.94 -14.77
CA TYR A 158 -18.95 -13.58 -14.21
C TYR A 158 -17.84 -12.77 -14.86
N HIS A 159 -16.70 -13.37 -15.17
CA HIS A 159 -15.57 -12.72 -15.85
C HIS A 159 -15.50 -13.07 -17.34
N MET A 160 -16.55 -13.68 -17.87
CA MET A 160 -16.62 -14.13 -19.25
C MET A 160 -15.33 -14.85 -19.71
N GLY A 161 -14.83 -15.76 -18.86
CA GLY A 161 -13.53 -16.41 -19.06
C GLY A 161 -13.45 -17.32 -20.29
N HIS A 162 -14.58 -17.62 -20.92
CA HIS A 162 -14.66 -18.34 -22.17
C HIS A 162 -14.39 -17.48 -23.41
N LEU A 163 -14.45 -16.15 -23.28
CA LEU A 163 -14.13 -15.22 -24.38
C LEU A 163 -12.62 -14.95 -24.42
N SER A 164 -12.07 -14.81 -25.62
CA SER A 164 -10.67 -14.42 -25.82
C SER A 164 -10.40 -13.02 -25.22
N GLU A 165 -9.21 -12.82 -24.66
CA GLU A 165 -8.78 -11.50 -24.20
C GLU A 165 -8.17 -10.64 -25.31
N ASN A 166 -7.95 -11.24 -26.49
CA ASN A 166 -7.28 -10.62 -27.64
C ASN A 166 -8.24 -10.30 -28.80
N GLU A 167 -9.53 -10.52 -28.60
CA GLU A 167 -10.57 -10.27 -29.60
C GLU A 167 -11.63 -9.33 -29.04
N ASN A 168 -12.26 -8.55 -29.93
CA ASN A 168 -13.36 -7.68 -29.56
C ASN A 168 -14.62 -8.53 -29.32
N HIS A 169 -15.35 -8.24 -28.24
CA HIS A 169 -16.55 -8.96 -27.88
C HIS A 169 -17.64 -8.02 -27.37
N GLU A 170 -18.89 -8.39 -27.65
CA GLU A 170 -20.04 -7.87 -26.93
C GLU A 170 -20.01 -8.42 -25.50
N VAL A 171 -20.19 -7.57 -24.47
CA VAL A 171 -20.12 -7.93 -23.07
C VAL A 171 -21.25 -7.28 -22.29
N ASP A 172 -21.62 -7.87 -21.14
CA ASP A 172 -22.72 -7.32 -20.36
C ASP A 172 -22.28 -6.05 -19.62
N VAL A 173 -21.11 -6.06 -18.99
CA VAL A 173 -20.64 -5.00 -18.09
C VAL A 173 -19.21 -4.59 -18.42
N LEU A 174 -19.00 -3.30 -18.58
CA LEU A 174 -17.69 -2.67 -18.72
C LEU A 174 -17.15 -2.22 -17.35
N ALA A 175 -15.86 -1.99 -17.28
CA ALA A 175 -15.23 -1.44 -16.07
C ALA A 175 -15.26 0.09 -16.12
N GLY A 176 -15.67 0.73 -15.03
CA GLY A 176 -15.63 2.18 -14.89
C GLY A 176 -14.22 2.78 -14.93
N ALA A 177 -13.17 1.94 -14.99
CA ALA A 177 -11.79 2.39 -15.11
C ALA A 177 -11.46 2.99 -16.51
N PHE A 178 -12.14 2.52 -17.53
CA PHE A 178 -12.14 3.08 -18.89
C PHE A 178 -13.49 2.76 -19.53
N MET A 179 -14.33 3.77 -19.69
CA MET A 179 -15.65 3.61 -20.31
C MET A 179 -15.93 4.80 -21.21
N MET A 180 -15.89 4.59 -22.52
CA MET A 180 -16.22 5.60 -23.52
C MET A 180 -17.66 5.43 -23.99
N ILE A 181 -18.45 6.51 -23.99
CA ILE A 181 -19.89 6.52 -24.28
C ILE A 181 -20.20 7.71 -25.17
N PRO A 182 -20.98 7.55 -26.27
CA PRO A 182 -21.53 8.68 -27.00
C PRO A 182 -22.45 9.52 -26.11
N LYS A 183 -22.30 10.84 -26.08
CA LYS A 183 -23.09 11.74 -25.22
C LYS A 183 -24.60 11.57 -25.46
N LYS A 184 -25.02 11.31 -26.71
CA LYS A 184 -26.41 11.03 -27.05
C LYS A 184 -27.00 9.85 -26.24
N VAL A 185 -26.22 8.79 -26.01
CA VAL A 185 -26.66 7.63 -25.23
C VAL A 185 -26.88 8.04 -23.77
N LEU A 186 -25.96 8.81 -23.17
CA LEU A 186 -26.13 9.34 -21.80
C LEU A 186 -27.35 10.26 -21.68
N THR A 187 -27.62 11.06 -22.71
CA THR A 187 -28.81 11.94 -22.72
C THR A 187 -30.11 11.11 -22.70
N GLU A 188 -30.13 9.96 -23.38
CA GLU A 188 -31.29 9.08 -23.46
C GLU A 188 -31.51 8.26 -22.18
N ILE A 189 -30.42 7.66 -21.64
CA ILE A 189 -30.53 6.72 -20.52
C ILE A 189 -30.33 7.37 -19.15
N GLY A 190 -29.86 8.62 -19.11
CA GLY A 190 -29.46 9.34 -17.90
C GLY A 190 -28.03 9.06 -17.46
N ASN A 191 -27.53 9.88 -16.56
CA ASN A 191 -26.17 9.87 -16.02
C ASN A 191 -25.95 8.72 -15.04
N PHE A 192 -24.81 8.69 -14.34
CA PHE A 192 -24.60 7.78 -13.23
C PHE A 192 -25.65 7.98 -12.13
N ASP A 193 -26.10 6.88 -11.53
CA ASP A 193 -27.02 6.93 -10.38
C ASP A 193 -26.20 7.25 -9.11
N GLU A 194 -26.44 8.41 -8.52
CA GLU A 194 -25.68 8.91 -7.37
C GLU A 194 -25.94 8.16 -6.04
N HIS A 195 -26.92 7.27 -6.01
CA HIS A 195 -27.09 6.35 -4.87
C HIS A 195 -25.93 5.36 -4.75
N PHE A 196 -25.19 5.13 -5.83
CA PHE A 196 -23.94 4.37 -5.83
C PHE A 196 -22.78 5.29 -5.43
N PHE A 197 -22.39 5.24 -4.16
CA PHE A 197 -21.25 6.02 -3.69
C PHE A 197 -19.94 5.59 -4.37
N MET A 198 -19.72 4.28 -4.47
CA MET A 198 -18.57 3.65 -5.11
C MET A 198 -18.87 2.19 -5.38
N TYR A 199 -18.48 1.68 -6.56
CA TYR A 199 -18.79 0.36 -7.11
C TYR A 199 -20.27 0.19 -7.49
N GLY A 200 -20.48 -0.53 -8.58
CA GLY A 200 -21.80 -0.89 -9.09
C GLY A 200 -22.46 0.17 -9.97
N GLU A 201 -21.97 1.42 -9.96
CA GLU A 201 -22.37 2.47 -10.88
C GLU A 201 -22.11 2.09 -12.35
N ASP A 202 -20.99 1.42 -12.60
CA ASP A 202 -20.58 0.89 -13.90
C ASP A 202 -21.50 -0.27 -14.35
N VAL A 203 -21.91 -1.13 -13.41
CA VAL A 203 -22.85 -2.22 -13.66
C VAL A 203 -24.24 -1.66 -13.98
N ASP A 204 -24.71 -0.69 -13.22
CA ASP A 204 -26.00 -0.02 -13.42
C ASP A 204 -26.06 0.69 -14.78
N LEU A 205 -25.03 1.45 -15.11
CA LEU A 205 -24.95 2.18 -16.37
C LEU A 205 -24.89 1.21 -17.55
N SER A 206 -24.06 0.16 -17.49
CA SER A 206 -23.98 -0.90 -18.52
C SER A 206 -25.32 -1.59 -18.73
N TYR A 207 -26.07 -1.83 -17.65
CA TYR A 207 -27.41 -2.44 -17.72
C TYR A 207 -28.42 -1.52 -18.40
N ARG A 208 -28.42 -0.23 -18.08
CA ARG A 208 -29.33 0.76 -18.69
C ARG A 208 -29.03 0.96 -20.18
N ILE A 209 -27.77 0.94 -20.59
CA ILE A 209 -27.34 0.97 -21.99
C ILE A 209 -27.96 -0.20 -22.78
N GLN A 210 -27.83 -1.43 -22.27
CA GLN A 210 -28.41 -2.60 -22.93
C GLN A 210 -29.94 -2.59 -22.94
N LYS A 211 -30.55 -2.12 -21.85
CA LYS A 211 -32.00 -1.99 -21.76
C LYS A 211 -32.58 -1.00 -22.77
N ALA A 212 -31.80 0.00 -23.15
CA ALA A 212 -32.17 0.96 -24.20
C ALA A 212 -31.92 0.44 -25.63
N GLY A 213 -31.46 -0.80 -25.77
CA GLY A 213 -31.25 -1.45 -27.08
C GLY A 213 -29.83 -1.29 -27.63
N TYR A 214 -28.95 -0.60 -26.94
CA TYR A 214 -27.53 -0.48 -27.32
C TYR A 214 -26.70 -1.67 -26.84
N LYS A 215 -25.48 -1.81 -27.38
CA LYS A 215 -24.54 -2.86 -27.01
C LYS A 215 -23.32 -2.30 -26.29
N ASN A 216 -22.83 -3.04 -25.29
CA ASN A 216 -21.55 -2.79 -24.64
C ASN A 216 -20.46 -3.63 -25.30
N TYR A 217 -19.33 -3.01 -25.68
CA TYR A 217 -18.24 -3.69 -26.34
C TYR A 217 -16.94 -3.66 -25.54
N TYR A 218 -16.26 -4.80 -25.49
CA TYR A 218 -14.88 -4.92 -25.07
C TYR A 218 -13.96 -4.79 -26.27
N PHE A 219 -13.02 -3.87 -26.24
CA PHE A 219 -12.05 -3.60 -27.29
C PHE A 219 -10.65 -4.07 -26.90
N ALA A 220 -10.07 -4.99 -27.67
CA ALA A 220 -8.84 -5.70 -27.32
C ALA A 220 -7.56 -5.11 -27.91
N LYS A 221 -7.66 -4.32 -29.00
CA LYS A 221 -6.50 -3.95 -29.83
C LYS A 221 -5.56 -2.94 -29.21
N SER A 222 -6.03 -2.07 -28.30
CA SER A 222 -5.20 -1.04 -27.67
C SER A 222 -5.24 -1.20 -26.16
N PRO A 223 -4.40 -2.07 -25.56
CA PRO A 223 -4.40 -2.28 -24.12
C PRO A 223 -3.91 -1.03 -23.37
N ILE A 224 -4.46 -0.85 -22.16
CA ILE A 224 -4.01 0.16 -21.20
C ILE A 224 -3.50 -0.51 -19.94
N ILE A 225 -2.65 0.20 -19.18
CA ILE A 225 -2.27 -0.23 -17.83
C ILE A 225 -3.24 0.37 -16.85
N HIS A 226 -3.68 -0.44 -15.87
CA HIS A 226 -4.49 0.02 -14.74
C HIS A 226 -3.88 -0.54 -13.45
N PHE A 227 -3.28 0.34 -12.64
CA PHE A 227 -2.58 -0.05 -11.41
C PHE A 227 -3.49 -0.58 -10.31
N LYS A 228 -4.77 -0.26 -10.39
CA LYS A 228 -5.87 -0.82 -9.63
C LYS A 228 -5.77 -0.77 -8.12
N GLY A 229 -6.64 0.00 -7.51
CA GLY A 229 -6.88 0.00 -6.06
C GLY A 229 -6.05 1.02 -5.30
N GLU A 230 -5.46 2.00 -5.98
CA GLU A 230 -4.66 3.05 -5.35
C GLU A 230 -5.53 3.98 -4.49
N SER A 231 -6.71 4.36 -4.97
CA SER A 231 -7.67 5.17 -4.21
C SER A 231 -8.40 4.40 -3.10
N THR A 232 -8.38 3.05 -3.14
CA THR A 232 -9.08 2.22 -2.16
C THR A 232 -8.24 1.03 -1.71
N LYS A 233 -7.86 1.01 -0.44
CA LYS A 233 -7.13 -0.14 0.14
C LYS A 233 -8.01 -1.38 0.13
N ARG A 234 -7.76 -2.29 -0.83
CA ARG A 234 -8.46 -3.57 -0.95
C ARG A 234 -8.22 -4.44 0.27
N GLY A 235 -9.26 -5.21 0.65
CA GLY A 235 -9.20 -6.08 1.83
C GLY A 235 -9.56 -5.37 3.13
N SER A 236 -9.89 -4.09 3.11
CA SER A 236 -10.51 -3.44 4.26
C SER A 236 -11.96 -3.93 4.42
N LEU A 237 -12.44 -4.04 5.65
CA LEU A 237 -13.85 -4.35 5.92
C LEU A 237 -14.78 -3.32 5.26
N ASN A 238 -14.32 -2.08 5.13
CA ASN A 238 -15.05 -1.00 4.49
C ASN A 238 -15.24 -1.24 2.97
N TYR A 239 -14.19 -1.73 2.28
CA TYR A 239 -14.30 -2.14 0.87
C TYR A 239 -15.38 -3.21 0.67
N VAL A 240 -15.35 -4.25 1.52
CA VAL A 240 -16.33 -5.34 1.47
C VAL A 240 -17.74 -4.80 1.65
N ARG A 241 -17.96 -3.96 2.66
CA ARG A 241 -19.25 -3.34 2.97
C ARG A 241 -19.77 -2.48 1.80
N LEU A 242 -18.94 -1.62 1.21
CA LEU A 242 -19.32 -0.75 0.09
C LEU A 242 -19.68 -1.56 -1.16
N PHE A 243 -18.85 -2.54 -1.51
CA PHE A 243 -19.10 -3.38 -2.67
C PHE A 243 -20.44 -4.14 -2.59
N TYR A 244 -20.71 -4.74 -1.42
CA TYR A 244 -21.97 -5.49 -1.27
C TYR A 244 -23.19 -4.58 -1.10
N LYS A 245 -23.03 -3.39 -0.50
CA LYS A 245 -24.09 -2.36 -0.48
C LYS A 245 -24.48 -1.98 -1.91
N ALA A 246 -23.51 -1.78 -2.78
CA ALA A 246 -23.73 -1.47 -4.19
C ALA A 246 -24.43 -2.62 -4.93
N MET A 247 -24.02 -3.88 -4.70
CA MET A 247 -24.69 -5.04 -5.29
C MET A 247 -26.14 -5.17 -4.83
N ASN A 248 -26.42 -4.93 -3.55
CA ASN A 248 -27.77 -4.94 -3.02
C ASN A 248 -28.64 -3.84 -3.65
N LEU A 249 -28.08 -2.62 -3.83
CA LEU A 249 -28.75 -1.52 -4.49
C LEU A 249 -29.10 -1.87 -5.96
N PHE A 250 -28.14 -2.46 -6.70
CA PHE A 250 -28.35 -2.90 -8.07
C PHE A 250 -29.47 -3.93 -8.17
N VAL A 251 -29.47 -4.93 -7.28
CA VAL A 251 -30.51 -5.99 -7.26
C VAL A 251 -31.88 -5.40 -6.96
N LYS A 252 -31.99 -4.52 -5.95
CA LYS A 252 -33.26 -3.87 -5.60
C LYS A 252 -33.81 -3.01 -6.74
N LYS A 253 -32.93 -2.36 -7.50
CA LYS A 253 -33.32 -1.47 -8.61
C LYS A 253 -33.81 -2.24 -9.85
N HIS A 254 -33.11 -3.34 -10.19
CA HIS A 254 -33.31 -3.99 -11.48
C HIS A 254 -34.02 -5.36 -11.43
N TYR A 255 -34.09 -6.01 -10.26
CA TYR A 255 -34.77 -7.29 -10.10
C TYR A 255 -36.02 -7.13 -9.23
N ARG A 256 -37.12 -7.75 -9.63
CA ARG A 256 -38.42 -7.72 -8.92
C ARG A 256 -38.81 -9.12 -8.45
N GLY A 257 -39.67 -9.21 -7.39
CA GLY A 257 -40.27 -10.45 -6.90
C GLY A 257 -39.36 -11.33 -6.04
N SER A 258 -39.73 -12.61 -5.87
CA SER A 258 -39.07 -13.58 -5.00
C SER A 258 -37.58 -13.84 -5.36
N ARG A 259 -37.24 -13.71 -6.65
CA ARG A 259 -35.84 -13.84 -7.11
C ARG A 259 -34.91 -12.78 -6.51
N ALA A 260 -35.41 -11.56 -6.31
CA ALA A 260 -34.64 -10.49 -5.66
C ALA A 260 -34.39 -10.80 -4.18
N GLY A 261 -35.40 -11.35 -3.46
CA GLY A 261 -35.25 -11.73 -2.05
C GLY A 261 -34.19 -12.81 -1.82
N ILE A 262 -34.22 -13.88 -2.62
CA ILE A 262 -33.20 -14.94 -2.55
C ILE A 262 -31.81 -14.40 -2.86
N PHE A 263 -31.69 -13.54 -3.86
CA PHE A 263 -30.38 -12.95 -4.23
C PHE A 263 -29.83 -12.06 -3.12
N ILE A 264 -30.67 -11.23 -2.50
CA ILE A 264 -30.30 -10.39 -1.35
C ILE A 264 -29.85 -11.26 -0.17
N LEU A 265 -30.57 -12.34 0.15
CA LEU A 265 -30.18 -13.28 1.21
C LEU A 265 -28.81 -13.90 0.94
N LEU A 266 -28.57 -14.39 -0.30
CA LEU A 266 -27.27 -14.96 -0.69
C LEU A 266 -26.14 -13.94 -0.63
N ILE A 267 -26.39 -12.68 -1.02
CA ILE A 267 -25.42 -11.60 -0.88
C ILE A 267 -25.11 -11.35 0.60
N GLN A 268 -26.12 -11.29 1.48
CA GLN A 268 -25.90 -11.09 2.91
C GLN A 268 -25.11 -12.23 3.53
N LEU A 269 -25.45 -13.47 3.20
CA LEU A 269 -24.69 -14.64 3.66
C LEU A 269 -23.21 -14.57 3.19
N ALA A 270 -23.00 -14.20 1.93
CA ALA A 270 -21.66 -14.03 1.37
C ALA A 270 -20.86 -12.91 2.08
N ILE A 271 -21.53 -11.81 2.48
CA ILE A 271 -20.93 -10.73 3.27
C ILE A 271 -20.41 -11.28 4.60
N TYR A 272 -21.27 -11.97 5.36
CA TYR A 272 -20.90 -12.48 6.67
C TYR A 272 -19.76 -13.50 6.59
N ILE A 273 -19.84 -14.44 5.65
CA ILE A 273 -18.78 -15.44 5.42
C ILE A 273 -17.46 -14.73 5.06
N ARG A 274 -17.48 -13.82 4.09
CA ARG A 274 -16.26 -13.11 3.66
C ARG A 274 -15.74 -12.15 4.73
N ALA A 275 -16.61 -11.45 5.45
CA ALA A 275 -16.21 -10.61 6.57
C ALA A 275 -15.55 -11.45 7.68
N GLY A 276 -16.10 -12.63 8.00
CA GLY A 276 -15.51 -13.60 8.90
C GLY A 276 -14.12 -14.04 8.46
N PHE A 277 -13.98 -14.52 7.22
CA PHE A 277 -12.67 -14.90 6.67
C PHE A 277 -11.67 -13.74 6.64
N THR A 278 -12.13 -12.53 6.28
CA THR A 278 -11.26 -11.34 6.25
C THR A 278 -10.84 -10.93 7.65
N ALA A 279 -11.76 -10.92 8.61
CA ALA A 279 -11.47 -10.61 10.01
C ALA A 279 -10.51 -11.64 10.62
N THR A 280 -10.78 -12.94 10.41
CA THR A 280 -9.92 -14.03 10.87
C THR A 280 -8.55 -13.97 10.20
N GLY A 281 -8.49 -13.75 8.88
CA GLY A 281 -7.24 -13.61 8.15
C GLY A 281 -6.42 -12.39 8.60
N ASN A 282 -7.06 -11.25 8.87
CA ASN A 282 -6.39 -10.07 9.41
C ASN A 282 -5.91 -10.28 10.84
N LEU A 283 -6.71 -10.97 11.66
CA LEU A 283 -6.33 -11.35 13.02
C LEU A 283 -5.12 -12.29 12.99
N LEU A 284 -5.18 -13.36 12.19
CA LEU A 284 -4.05 -14.28 12.01
C LEU A 284 -2.80 -13.61 11.49
N LYS A 285 -2.92 -12.68 10.54
CA LYS A 285 -1.77 -11.90 10.05
C LYS A 285 -1.18 -11.00 11.13
N LYS A 286 -1.99 -10.46 12.03
CA LYS A 286 -1.55 -9.53 13.07
C LYS A 286 -1.00 -10.23 14.32
N ILE A 287 -1.66 -11.29 14.77
CA ILE A 287 -1.31 -11.98 16.01
C ILE A 287 -0.83 -13.42 15.81
N GLY A 288 -0.99 -13.99 14.62
CA GLY A 288 -0.66 -15.41 14.36
C GLY A 288 0.79 -15.74 14.60
N LEU A 289 1.73 -14.92 14.11
CA LEU A 289 3.16 -15.12 14.35
C LEU A 289 3.54 -14.95 15.82
N PRO A 290 3.11 -13.89 16.55
CA PRO A 290 3.35 -13.78 17.98
C PRO A 290 2.77 -14.94 18.80
N VAL A 291 1.56 -15.41 18.48
CA VAL A 291 0.93 -16.55 19.16
C VAL A 291 1.69 -17.84 18.88
N LEU A 292 2.07 -18.07 17.63
CA LEU A 292 2.88 -19.24 17.28
C LEU A 292 4.23 -19.22 18.02
N ASP A 293 4.91 -18.08 18.05
CA ASP A 293 6.16 -17.92 18.79
C ASP A 293 5.96 -18.20 20.29
N ALA A 294 4.86 -17.70 20.88
CA ALA A 294 4.52 -17.98 22.25
C ALA A 294 4.39 -19.50 22.53
N VAL A 295 3.69 -20.21 21.64
CA VAL A 295 3.55 -21.67 21.74
C VAL A 295 4.91 -22.34 21.60
N LEU A 296 5.74 -21.97 20.60
CA LEU A 296 7.06 -22.55 20.40
C LEU A 296 8.00 -22.31 21.59
N ILE A 297 7.96 -21.12 22.18
CA ILE A 297 8.78 -20.79 23.35
C ILE A 297 8.32 -21.61 24.58
N LEU A 298 7.01 -21.63 24.88
CA LEU A 298 6.47 -22.41 25.98
C LEU A 298 6.81 -23.89 25.84
N THR A 299 6.57 -24.47 24.67
CA THR A 299 6.88 -25.89 24.41
C THR A 299 8.38 -26.16 24.52
N SER A 300 9.25 -25.24 24.11
CA SER A 300 10.70 -25.37 24.26
C SER A 300 11.12 -25.50 25.72
N PHE A 301 10.62 -24.62 26.59
CA PHE A 301 10.92 -24.67 28.02
C PHE A 301 10.38 -25.96 28.67
N TRP A 302 9.19 -26.42 28.28
CA TRP A 302 8.61 -27.66 28.77
C TRP A 302 9.39 -28.90 28.31
N ILE A 303 9.79 -28.96 27.04
CA ILE A 303 10.61 -30.06 26.50
C ILE A 303 11.95 -30.12 27.24
N ILE A 304 12.63 -28.99 27.37
CA ILE A 304 13.92 -28.95 28.06
C ILE A 304 13.76 -29.31 29.54
N LYS A 305 12.67 -28.84 30.19
CA LYS A 305 12.38 -29.25 31.59
C LYS A 305 12.25 -30.75 31.73
N ILE A 306 11.51 -31.40 30.82
CA ILE A 306 11.33 -32.87 30.86
C ILE A 306 12.66 -33.56 30.64
N LEU A 307 13.39 -33.19 29.57
CA LEU A 307 14.68 -33.80 29.26
C LEU A 307 15.71 -33.60 30.38
N TRP A 308 15.77 -32.41 30.95
CA TRP A 308 16.70 -32.05 32.00
C TRP A 308 16.41 -32.80 33.29
N SER A 309 15.13 -32.93 33.69
CA SER A 309 14.72 -33.63 34.89
C SER A 309 14.93 -35.15 34.77
N THR A 310 14.69 -35.72 33.57
CA THR A 310 14.73 -37.18 33.38
C THR A 310 16.17 -37.68 33.19
N TYR A 311 16.98 -37.00 32.34
CA TYR A 311 18.26 -37.56 31.91
C TYR A 311 19.47 -36.94 32.60
N ILE A 312 19.38 -35.67 33.09
CA ILE A 312 20.59 -35.00 33.60
C ILE A 312 20.62 -34.92 35.12
N ARG A 313 19.52 -34.52 35.75
CA ARG A 313 19.48 -34.33 37.21
C ARG A 313 18.77 -35.44 37.97
N GLN A 314 17.99 -36.26 37.29
CA GLN A 314 17.15 -37.34 37.91
C GLN A 314 16.30 -36.81 39.07
N GLN A 315 16.01 -35.53 39.11
CA GLN A 315 15.17 -34.83 40.07
C GLN A 315 13.79 -34.56 39.48
N THR A 316 12.77 -35.17 40.03
CA THR A 316 11.41 -35.09 39.53
C THR A 316 10.61 -33.90 40.06
N ASN A 317 11.06 -33.22 41.12
CA ASN A 317 10.23 -32.26 41.88
C ASN A 317 10.70 -30.81 41.70
N TYR A 318 10.40 -30.22 40.54
CA TYR A 318 10.32 -28.77 40.47
C TYR A 318 8.91 -28.34 40.92
N SER A 319 8.82 -27.31 41.79
CA SER A 319 7.52 -26.78 42.22
C SER A 319 6.68 -26.39 41.00
N PRO A 320 5.48 -26.99 40.80
CA PRO A 320 4.62 -26.66 39.66
C PRO A 320 4.31 -25.16 39.56
N HIS A 321 4.07 -24.50 40.71
CA HIS A 321 3.78 -23.06 40.77
C HIS A 321 4.89 -22.21 40.16
N ILE A 322 6.15 -22.52 40.40
CA ILE A 322 7.29 -21.76 39.84
C ILE A 322 7.31 -21.90 38.32
N LEU A 323 7.09 -23.09 37.80
CA LEU A 323 7.14 -23.34 36.36
C LEU A 323 5.93 -22.72 35.64
N TYR A 324 4.73 -22.83 36.20
CA TYR A 324 3.51 -22.22 35.61
C TYR A 324 3.52 -20.70 35.63
N THR A 325 4.30 -20.06 36.49
CA THR A 325 4.47 -18.60 36.49
C THR A 325 5.68 -18.16 35.67
N ALA A 326 6.82 -18.86 35.76
CA ALA A 326 8.07 -18.47 35.12
C ALA A 326 8.02 -18.62 33.60
N PHE A 327 7.50 -19.72 33.05
CA PHE A 327 7.50 -19.94 31.61
C PHE A 327 6.61 -18.95 30.84
N PRO A 328 5.40 -18.58 31.27
CA PRO A 328 4.64 -17.49 30.68
C PRO A 328 5.37 -16.14 30.75
N VAL A 329 6.03 -15.82 31.88
CA VAL A 329 6.82 -14.58 32.02
C VAL A 329 7.99 -14.57 31.06
N PHE A 330 8.71 -15.69 30.91
CA PHE A 330 9.81 -15.81 29.93
C PHE A 330 9.31 -15.62 28.50
N THR A 331 8.18 -16.24 28.19
CA THR A 331 7.52 -16.07 26.88
C THR A 331 7.16 -14.60 26.64
N ALA A 332 6.60 -13.92 27.63
CA ALA A 332 6.28 -12.48 27.50
C ALA A 332 7.53 -11.64 27.25
N ILE A 333 8.65 -11.92 27.93
CA ILE A 333 9.94 -11.23 27.70
C ILE A 333 10.43 -11.45 26.27
N PHE A 334 10.36 -12.68 25.74
CA PHE A 334 10.70 -12.98 24.36
C PHE A 334 9.82 -12.19 23.36
N LEU A 335 8.49 -12.21 23.58
CA LEU A 335 7.56 -11.50 22.70
C LEU A 335 7.77 -9.98 22.72
N ILE A 336 8.04 -9.41 23.90
CA ILE A 336 8.39 -7.99 24.04
C ILE A 336 9.69 -7.67 23.29
N ALA A 337 10.73 -8.47 23.50
CA ALA A 337 12.00 -8.30 22.78
C ALA A 337 11.81 -8.43 21.26
N ALA A 338 11.00 -9.39 20.80
CA ALA A 338 10.67 -9.58 19.40
C ALA A 338 9.90 -8.38 18.80
N PHE A 339 8.92 -7.86 19.54
CA PHE A 339 8.15 -6.68 19.13
C PHE A 339 9.04 -5.44 19.00
N TYR A 340 9.86 -5.13 19.98
CA TYR A 340 10.75 -3.96 19.93
C TYR A 340 11.92 -4.13 18.94
N SER A 341 12.31 -5.35 18.62
CA SER A 341 13.31 -5.64 17.57
C SER A 341 12.73 -5.58 16.16
N GLY A 342 11.39 -5.44 16.01
CA GLY A 342 10.71 -5.37 14.73
C GLY A 342 10.47 -6.72 14.06
N LEU A 343 10.56 -7.84 14.78
CA LEU A 343 10.39 -9.18 14.23
C LEU A 343 9.02 -9.42 13.58
N TYR A 344 7.99 -8.68 14.03
CA TYR A 344 6.61 -8.75 13.54
C TYR A 344 6.25 -7.63 12.55
N ASP A 345 7.23 -6.85 12.10
CA ASP A 345 7.02 -5.83 11.07
C ASP A 345 6.89 -6.46 9.68
N LYS A 346 6.37 -5.69 8.72
CA LYS A 346 6.29 -6.14 7.33
C LYS A 346 7.70 -6.46 6.78
N GLY A 347 7.85 -7.65 6.21
CA GLY A 347 9.10 -8.12 5.64
C GLY A 347 10.06 -8.65 6.72
N TYR A 348 10.12 -9.98 6.83
CA TYR A 348 10.98 -10.69 7.78
C TYR A 348 12.47 -10.50 7.46
N LYS A 349 13.27 -10.19 8.47
CA LYS A 349 14.73 -10.18 8.41
C LYS A 349 15.31 -11.16 9.45
N GLN A 350 16.21 -12.01 9.03
CA GLN A 350 16.84 -12.98 9.96
C GLN A 350 17.66 -12.29 11.07
N SER A 351 18.25 -11.14 10.75
CA SER A 351 18.96 -10.32 11.74
C SER A 351 18.05 -9.83 12.89
N GLN A 352 16.74 -9.66 12.64
CA GLN A 352 15.75 -9.28 13.67
C GLN A 352 15.47 -10.45 14.62
N LEU A 353 15.41 -11.69 14.11
CA LEU A 353 15.24 -12.88 14.95
C LEU A 353 16.46 -13.09 15.86
N ILE A 354 17.67 -13.02 15.31
CA ILE A 354 18.92 -13.15 16.07
C ILE A 354 18.98 -12.06 17.16
N ARG A 355 18.76 -10.81 16.78
CA ARG A 355 18.79 -9.67 17.69
C ARG A 355 17.74 -9.78 18.79
N SER A 356 16.51 -10.16 18.47
CA SER A 356 15.42 -10.29 19.46
C SER A 356 15.70 -11.42 20.45
N SER A 357 16.19 -12.56 19.97
CA SER A 357 16.55 -13.71 20.81
C SER A 357 17.73 -13.40 21.73
N PHE A 358 18.73 -12.67 21.22
CA PHE A 358 19.86 -12.21 22.03
C PHE A 358 19.43 -11.25 23.16
N ILE A 359 18.57 -10.25 22.82
CA ILE A 359 18.02 -9.32 23.81
C ILE A 359 17.18 -10.07 24.85
N ALA A 360 16.32 -10.98 24.41
CA ALA A 360 15.51 -11.80 25.33
C ALA A 360 16.39 -12.65 26.26
N ALA A 361 17.43 -13.30 25.71
CA ALA A 361 18.39 -14.08 26.49
C ALA A 361 19.07 -13.22 27.56
N LEU A 362 19.59 -12.06 27.18
CA LEU A 362 20.25 -11.13 28.11
C LEU A 362 19.29 -10.69 29.25
N MET A 363 18.05 -10.30 28.88
CA MET A 363 17.03 -9.90 29.85
C MET A 363 16.69 -11.05 30.81
N LEU A 364 16.47 -12.26 30.28
CA LEU A 364 16.13 -13.43 31.08
C LEU A 364 17.24 -13.82 32.04
N LEU A 365 18.49 -13.84 31.56
CA LEU A 365 19.65 -14.16 32.40
C LEU A 365 19.85 -13.09 33.51
N SER A 366 19.64 -11.81 33.18
CA SER A 366 19.72 -10.71 34.16
C SER A 366 18.62 -10.83 35.23
N VAL A 367 17.38 -11.05 34.81
CA VAL A 367 16.26 -11.24 35.74
C VAL A 367 16.48 -12.48 36.62
N TYR A 368 16.90 -13.59 36.01
CA TYR A 368 17.18 -14.82 36.74
C TYR A 368 18.29 -14.66 37.79
N ALA A 369 19.35 -13.89 37.45
CA ALA A 369 20.44 -13.63 38.40
C ALA A 369 19.98 -12.85 39.65
N LEU A 370 18.96 -12.02 39.53
CA LEU A 370 18.40 -11.21 40.62
C LEU A 370 17.31 -11.92 41.43
N LEU A 371 16.81 -13.09 40.99
CA LEU A 371 15.80 -13.84 41.71
C LEU A 371 16.35 -14.44 43.04
N PRO A 372 15.54 -14.48 44.12
CA PRO A 372 15.89 -15.20 45.33
C PRO A 372 16.08 -16.71 45.08
N GLU A 373 16.94 -17.36 45.84
CA GLU A 373 17.23 -18.81 45.67
C GLU A 373 15.97 -19.69 45.75
N ALA A 374 15.01 -19.34 46.58
CA ALA A 374 13.77 -20.07 46.74
C ALA A 374 12.93 -20.20 45.46
N VAL A 375 13.08 -19.27 44.48
CA VAL A 375 12.34 -19.28 43.22
C VAL A 375 13.24 -19.61 42.03
N ARG A 376 14.54 -19.83 42.24
CA ARG A 376 15.47 -20.27 41.21
C ARG A 376 15.28 -21.74 40.88
N PHE A 377 15.03 -22.07 39.63
CA PHE A 377 15.10 -23.44 39.12
C PHE A 377 16.40 -23.65 38.35
N SER A 378 16.57 -24.78 37.69
CA SER A 378 17.85 -25.09 37.01
C SER A 378 18.27 -24.08 35.95
N ARG A 379 19.53 -23.58 36.04
CA ARG A 379 20.16 -22.72 35.01
C ARG A 379 20.20 -23.41 33.65
N GLY A 380 20.34 -24.76 33.63
CA GLY A 380 20.34 -25.55 32.40
C GLY A 380 19.00 -25.43 31.67
N ILE A 381 17.87 -25.51 32.40
CA ILE A 381 16.54 -25.34 31.78
C ILE A 381 16.41 -23.96 31.14
N LEU A 382 16.93 -22.91 31.79
CA LEU A 382 16.89 -21.56 31.25
C LEU A 382 17.71 -21.46 29.95
N ILE A 383 19.00 -21.85 29.98
CA ILE A 383 19.92 -21.70 28.85
C ILE A 383 19.47 -22.55 27.66
N PHE A 384 19.22 -23.84 27.87
CA PHE A 384 18.81 -24.74 26.78
C PHE A 384 17.39 -24.46 26.30
N GLY A 385 16.48 -23.95 27.17
CA GLY A 385 15.16 -23.48 26.79
C GLY A 385 15.22 -22.28 25.84
N ILE A 386 16.09 -21.30 26.12
CA ILE A 386 16.35 -20.16 25.24
C ILE A 386 16.88 -20.62 23.88
N LEU A 387 17.88 -21.54 23.89
CA LEU A 387 18.49 -22.04 22.66
C LEU A 387 17.49 -22.81 21.80
N LEU A 388 16.72 -23.72 22.40
CA LEU A 388 15.71 -24.48 21.66
C LEU A 388 14.60 -23.56 21.12
N SER A 389 14.18 -22.56 21.88
CA SER A 389 13.21 -21.56 21.41
C SER A 389 13.71 -20.84 20.13
N PHE A 390 14.96 -20.40 20.13
CA PHE A 390 15.58 -19.79 18.96
C PHE A 390 15.61 -20.75 17.75
N VAL A 391 16.01 -21.99 17.96
CA VAL A 391 16.10 -23.00 16.88
C VAL A 391 14.70 -23.28 16.30
N LEU A 392 13.68 -23.51 17.14
CA LEU A 392 12.33 -23.79 16.67
C LEU A 392 11.71 -22.59 15.94
N MET A 393 11.88 -21.38 16.46
CA MET A 393 11.44 -20.17 15.79
C MET A 393 12.12 -19.99 14.43
N ASN A 394 13.43 -20.28 14.34
CA ASN A 394 14.15 -20.18 13.07
C ASN A 394 13.66 -21.21 12.05
N ILE A 395 13.54 -22.49 12.45
CA ILE A 395 13.01 -23.56 11.57
C ILE A 395 11.62 -23.17 11.04
N MET A 396 10.73 -22.70 11.92
CA MET A 396 9.38 -22.30 11.54
C MET A 396 9.36 -21.13 10.54
N ARG A 397 10.27 -20.14 10.72
CA ARG A 397 10.42 -19.04 9.76
C ARG A 397 10.90 -19.56 8.41
N GLN A 398 11.87 -20.47 8.35
CA GLN A 398 12.35 -21.05 7.09
C GLN A 398 11.26 -21.85 6.37
N LEU A 399 10.43 -22.61 7.09
CA LEU A 399 9.29 -23.31 6.53
C LEU A 399 8.25 -22.32 5.94
N PHE A 400 7.93 -21.24 6.64
CA PHE A 400 6.99 -20.23 6.13
C PHE A 400 7.53 -19.47 4.92
N ILE A 401 8.84 -19.26 4.84
CA ILE A 401 9.49 -18.69 3.66
C ILE A 401 9.39 -19.67 2.49
N SER A 402 9.70 -20.95 2.69
CA SER A 402 9.63 -21.97 1.63
C SER A 402 8.19 -22.16 1.10
N TRP A 403 7.19 -22.00 1.94
CA TRP A 403 5.77 -22.05 1.57
C TRP A 403 5.19 -20.72 1.06
N HIS A 404 6.01 -19.70 0.90
CA HIS A 404 5.62 -18.36 0.44
C HIS A 404 4.57 -17.66 1.34
N TYR A 405 4.46 -18.06 2.61
CA TYR A 405 3.61 -17.40 3.60
C TYR A 405 4.28 -16.18 4.23
N LEU A 406 5.61 -16.16 4.29
CA LEU A 406 6.38 -15.06 4.86
C LEU A 406 7.24 -14.41 3.78
N GLU A 407 7.02 -13.12 3.55
CA GLU A 407 7.87 -12.33 2.66
C GLU A 407 9.17 -11.99 3.38
N THR A 408 10.29 -12.43 2.84
CA THR A 408 11.61 -12.03 3.34
C THR A 408 11.96 -10.66 2.84
N ARG A 409 12.34 -9.78 3.74
CA ARG A 409 13.03 -8.54 3.42
C ARG A 409 14.53 -8.77 3.53
N ASN A 410 15.12 -9.39 2.52
CA ASN A 410 16.56 -9.56 2.48
C ASN A 410 17.26 -8.20 2.46
N GLU A 411 18.38 -8.08 3.15
CA GLU A 411 19.28 -6.92 3.00
C GLU A 411 19.77 -6.78 1.55
N ASN A 412 19.73 -7.87 0.79
CA ASN A 412 19.90 -7.88 -0.66
C ASN A 412 18.70 -7.38 -1.46
N ASP A 413 17.48 -7.29 -0.86
CA ASP A 413 16.33 -6.60 -1.48
C ASP A 413 16.42 -5.07 -1.36
N GLU A 414 17.21 -4.57 -0.42
CA GLU A 414 17.64 -3.17 -0.42
C GLU A 414 18.63 -2.88 -1.56
N ARG A 415 19.21 -3.91 -2.14
CA ARG A 415 20.01 -3.92 -3.37
C ARG A 415 19.17 -4.37 -4.57
N ARG A 416 18.03 -3.74 -4.78
CA ARG A 416 17.23 -4.00 -5.98
C ARG A 416 18.06 -3.64 -7.20
N GLN A 417 18.30 -4.62 -8.03
CA GLN A 417 18.96 -4.41 -9.31
C GLN A 417 17.93 -3.78 -10.24
N THR A 418 17.96 -2.46 -10.32
CA THR A 418 17.07 -1.66 -11.15
C THR A 418 17.78 -1.29 -12.44
N ILE A 419 17.14 -1.52 -13.57
CA ILE A 419 17.53 -0.96 -14.86
C ILE A 419 16.54 0.12 -15.28
N VAL A 420 17.03 1.10 -16.02
CA VAL A 420 16.19 2.21 -16.51
C VAL A 420 16.20 2.17 -18.05
N VAL A 421 15.02 2.08 -18.63
CA VAL A 421 14.85 2.19 -20.10
C VAL A 421 14.61 3.66 -20.38
N ALA A 422 15.67 4.37 -20.79
CA ALA A 422 15.66 5.82 -20.93
C ALA A 422 16.77 6.32 -21.85
N CYS A 423 16.58 7.52 -22.43
CA CYS A 423 17.68 8.31 -22.98
C CYS A 423 18.58 8.85 -21.85
N GLU A 424 19.73 9.40 -22.21
CA GLU A 424 20.72 9.86 -21.23
C GLU A 424 20.19 10.94 -20.29
N LYS A 425 19.44 11.89 -20.85
CA LYS A 425 18.84 13.01 -20.11
C LYS A 425 17.85 12.52 -19.05
N ASP A 426 16.93 11.62 -19.43
CA ASP A 426 15.91 11.09 -18.52
C ASP A 426 16.51 10.13 -17.50
N PHE A 427 17.56 9.39 -17.87
CA PHE A 427 18.31 8.56 -16.92
C PHE A 427 18.95 9.39 -15.80
N ALA A 428 19.56 10.53 -16.15
CA ALA A 428 20.12 11.46 -15.15
C ALA A 428 19.01 12.02 -14.23
N ALA A 429 17.88 12.42 -14.80
CA ALA A 429 16.73 12.94 -14.03
C ALA A 429 16.17 11.89 -13.05
N ILE A 430 15.95 10.64 -13.51
CA ILE A 430 15.48 9.53 -12.68
C ILE A 430 16.48 9.23 -11.57
N THR A 431 17.77 9.18 -11.88
CA THR A 431 18.81 8.90 -10.87
C THR A 431 18.83 9.98 -9.80
N GLN A 432 18.69 11.24 -10.19
CA GLN A 432 18.57 12.36 -9.24
C GLN A 432 17.31 12.27 -8.40
N LEU A 433 16.17 11.93 -8.98
CA LEU A 433 14.90 11.78 -8.27
C LEU A 433 14.96 10.63 -7.25
N MET A 434 15.55 9.50 -7.62
CA MET A 434 15.77 8.37 -6.71
C MET A 434 16.71 8.74 -5.55
N LYS A 435 17.74 9.54 -5.81
CA LYS A 435 18.66 10.04 -4.78
C LYS A 435 17.95 10.99 -3.82
N GLN A 436 17.14 11.91 -4.32
CA GLN A 436 16.34 12.83 -3.50
C GLN A 436 15.32 12.08 -2.63
N ALA A 437 14.74 10.99 -3.15
CA ALA A 437 13.84 10.12 -2.40
C ALA A 437 14.55 9.28 -1.32
N GLY A 438 15.88 9.38 -1.16
CA GLY A 438 16.65 8.60 -0.19
C GLY A 438 16.67 7.10 -0.47
N MET A 439 16.42 6.72 -1.72
CA MET A 439 16.54 5.33 -2.14
C MET A 439 18.00 4.97 -2.39
N PRO A 440 18.48 3.83 -1.86
CA PRO A 440 19.86 3.41 -2.08
C PRO A 440 20.12 3.25 -3.58
N GLU A 441 21.21 3.87 -4.05
CA GLU A 441 21.66 3.86 -5.44
C GLU A 441 21.99 2.45 -5.91
N ARG A 442 21.04 1.81 -6.61
CA ARG A 442 21.29 0.52 -7.27
C ARG A 442 20.63 0.44 -8.62
N VAL A 443 20.70 1.55 -9.32
CA VAL A 443 20.52 1.55 -10.75
C VAL A 443 21.77 0.92 -11.36
N LEU A 444 21.63 -0.26 -11.97
CA LEU A 444 22.71 -0.95 -12.67
C LEU A 444 23.19 -0.17 -13.88
N GLY A 445 22.27 0.51 -14.55
CA GLY A 445 22.53 1.29 -15.72
C GLY A 445 21.28 1.48 -16.59
N ARG A 446 21.48 2.05 -17.76
CA ARG A 446 20.40 2.34 -18.70
C ARG A 446 20.36 1.33 -19.84
N VAL A 447 19.17 1.15 -20.38
CA VAL A 447 18.88 0.36 -21.59
C VAL A 447 18.33 1.34 -22.63
N GLU A 448 18.81 1.27 -23.86
CA GLU A 448 18.44 2.18 -24.94
C GLU A 448 17.51 1.54 -25.96
N ASN A 449 16.75 2.39 -26.68
CA ASN A 449 15.89 2.00 -27.81
C ASN A 449 16.40 2.60 -29.14
N GLY A 450 17.60 3.20 -29.18
CA GLY A 450 18.16 3.82 -30.38
C GLY A 450 18.75 2.82 -31.38
N ALA A 451 18.96 3.22 -32.63
CA ALA A 451 19.55 2.38 -33.68
C ALA A 451 20.98 1.92 -33.34
N THR A 452 21.70 2.66 -32.51
CA THR A 452 23.04 2.34 -32.02
C THR A 452 23.07 2.39 -30.51
N THR A 453 23.65 1.37 -29.89
CA THR A 453 23.82 1.32 -28.43
C THR A 453 25.08 2.10 -28.04
N SER A 454 24.96 3.09 -27.16
CA SER A 454 26.14 3.82 -26.69
C SER A 454 26.99 2.93 -25.75
N ALA A 455 28.30 3.24 -25.67
CA ALA A 455 29.23 2.48 -24.81
C ALA A 455 28.86 2.55 -23.29
N SER A 456 28.04 3.54 -22.90
CA SER A 456 27.57 3.73 -21.53
C SER A 456 26.26 2.99 -21.20
N ALA A 457 25.60 2.35 -22.21
CA ALA A 457 24.37 1.60 -22.00
C ALA A 457 24.66 0.11 -21.74
N LEU A 458 23.81 -0.53 -20.92
CA LEU A 458 23.88 -1.97 -20.65
C LEU A 458 23.49 -2.83 -21.87
N GLY A 459 22.75 -2.25 -22.81
CA GLY A 459 22.29 -2.89 -24.01
C GLY A 459 21.03 -2.25 -24.60
N HIS A 460 20.45 -2.95 -25.58
CA HIS A 460 19.26 -2.51 -26.32
C HIS A 460 18.00 -3.20 -25.79
N ILE A 461 16.85 -2.52 -25.87
CA ILE A 461 15.55 -3.03 -25.37
C ILE A 461 15.12 -4.34 -26.04
N ALA A 462 15.48 -4.57 -27.29
CA ALA A 462 15.20 -5.85 -27.97
C ALA A 462 15.78 -7.06 -27.22
N HIS A 463 16.84 -6.86 -26.45
CA HIS A 463 17.49 -7.90 -25.64
C HIS A 463 17.09 -7.86 -24.17
N LEU A 464 16.03 -7.11 -23.81
CA LEU A 464 15.56 -6.94 -22.42
C LEU A 464 15.39 -8.26 -21.66
N PRO A 465 14.78 -9.35 -22.20
CA PRO A 465 14.68 -10.62 -21.50
C PRO A 465 16.04 -11.24 -21.14
N ASN A 466 17.05 -11.08 -21.98
CA ASN A 466 18.40 -11.55 -21.74
C ASN A 466 19.13 -10.71 -20.69
N LEU A 467 18.95 -9.39 -20.73
CA LEU A 467 19.51 -8.47 -19.74
C LEU A 467 18.90 -8.74 -18.33
N ILE A 468 17.61 -9.00 -18.26
CA ILE A 468 16.93 -9.38 -17.01
C ILE A 468 17.58 -10.62 -16.39
N LYS A 469 17.85 -11.64 -17.17
CA LYS A 469 18.50 -12.88 -16.70
C LYS A 469 19.95 -12.67 -16.33
N LYS A 470 20.72 -12.02 -17.21
CA LYS A 470 22.17 -11.78 -17.04
C LYS A 470 22.48 -11.00 -15.77
N TYR A 471 21.72 -9.95 -15.50
CA TYR A 471 21.95 -9.06 -14.38
C TYR A 471 21.02 -9.33 -13.17
N THR A 472 20.21 -10.36 -13.23
CA THR A 472 19.25 -10.73 -12.16
C THR A 472 18.35 -9.54 -11.80
N VAL A 473 17.84 -8.83 -12.81
CA VAL A 473 17.07 -7.60 -12.68
C VAL A 473 15.76 -7.88 -11.94
N LYS A 474 15.45 -7.07 -10.94
CA LYS A 474 14.21 -7.19 -10.16
C LYS A 474 13.24 -6.05 -10.41
N GLU A 475 13.72 -4.92 -10.93
CA GLU A 475 12.92 -3.74 -11.19
C GLU A 475 13.35 -3.06 -12.49
N ILE A 476 12.37 -2.64 -13.29
CA ILE A 476 12.59 -1.88 -14.54
C ILE A 476 11.80 -0.58 -14.42
N ILE A 477 12.46 0.54 -14.72
CA ILE A 477 11.81 1.85 -14.85
C ILE A 477 11.76 2.18 -16.33
N PHE A 478 10.55 2.32 -16.88
CA PHE A 478 10.31 2.73 -18.25
C PHE A 478 10.10 4.24 -18.32
N CYS A 479 10.82 4.89 -19.22
CA CYS A 479 10.71 6.32 -19.50
C CYS A 479 9.97 6.56 -20.79
N GLU A 480 8.95 7.40 -20.78
CA GLU A 480 8.08 7.68 -21.92
C GLU A 480 8.84 8.39 -23.08
N ASN A 481 9.76 9.25 -22.86
CA ASN A 481 10.45 9.95 -23.96
C ASN A 481 11.31 9.03 -24.84
N SER A 482 11.80 7.92 -24.29
CA SER A 482 12.63 6.93 -24.98
C SER A 482 11.79 5.86 -25.70
N LEU A 483 10.57 5.67 -25.24
CA LEU A 483 9.59 4.73 -25.75
C LEU A 483 8.21 5.38 -25.75
N SER A 484 7.41 5.10 -26.76
CA SER A 484 5.99 5.41 -26.69
C SER A 484 5.31 4.59 -25.59
N TYR A 485 4.21 5.06 -25.04
CA TYR A 485 3.40 4.29 -24.08
C TYR A 485 2.95 2.95 -24.69
N LYS A 486 2.66 2.91 -25.98
CA LYS A 486 2.33 1.69 -26.72
C LYS A 486 3.47 0.66 -26.69
N GLU A 487 4.71 1.10 -26.94
CA GLU A 487 5.89 0.22 -26.88
C GLU A 487 6.15 -0.27 -25.46
N ILE A 488 6.00 0.59 -24.46
CA ILE A 488 6.11 0.23 -23.04
C ILE A 488 5.08 -0.85 -22.67
N ILE A 489 3.81 -0.62 -22.99
CA ILE A 489 2.71 -1.56 -22.70
C ILE A 489 2.96 -2.91 -23.37
N ASN A 490 3.40 -2.91 -24.64
CA ASN A 490 3.72 -4.11 -25.40
C ASN A 490 4.93 -4.87 -24.82
N SER A 491 5.96 -4.14 -24.41
CA SER A 491 7.15 -4.72 -23.77
C SER A 491 6.81 -5.42 -22.45
N ILE A 492 5.93 -4.82 -21.65
CA ILE A 492 5.48 -5.39 -20.39
C ILE A 492 4.58 -6.60 -20.63
N ALA A 493 3.63 -6.52 -21.55
CA ALA A 493 2.74 -7.64 -21.91
C ALA A 493 3.51 -8.84 -22.48
N GLY A 494 4.64 -8.59 -23.18
CA GLY A 494 5.53 -9.62 -23.74
C GLY A 494 6.52 -10.24 -22.75
N THR A 495 6.78 -9.58 -21.62
CA THR A 495 7.80 -10.03 -20.66
C THR A 495 7.22 -11.07 -19.71
N LYS A 496 7.65 -12.34 -19.84
CA LYS A 496 7.22 -13.45 -18.96
C LYS A 496 7.95 -13.48 -17.60
N ALA A 497 8.91 -12.61 -17.36
CA ALA A 497 9.68 -12.56 -16.13
C ALA A 497 8.90 -11.86 -15.00
N VAL A 498 9.05 -12.34 -13.77
CA VAL A 498 8.49 -11.69 -12.59
C VAL A 498 9.41 -10.52 -12.20
N VAL A 499 9.24 -9.40 -12.88
CA VAL A 499 9.98 -8.16 -12.66
C VAL A 499 8.99 -7.06 -12.30
N ARG A 500 9.39 -6.15 -11.43
CA ARG A 500 8.57 -4.98 -11.08
C ARG A 500 8.74 -3.91 -12.14
N ASN A 501 7.66 -3.46 -12.73
CA ASN A 501 7.69 -2.40 -13.72
C ASN A 501 7.23 -1.09 -13.08
N LYS A 502 8.02 -0.04 -13.30
CA LYS A 502 7.73 1.34 -12.92
C LYS A 502 7.73 2.24 -14.13
N PHE A 503 7.03 3.34 -14.03
CA PHE A 503 6.76 4.28 -15.11
C PHE A 503 7.15 5.68 -14.70
N HIS A 504 7.74 6.40 -15.62
CA HIS A 504 8.08 7.80 -15.49
C HIS A 504 7.78 8.51 -16.80
N ALA A 505 6.81 9.44 -16.79
CA ALA A 505 6.59 10.34 -17.91
C ALA A 505 7.67 11.41 -17.95
N SER A 506 8.16 11.75 -19.13
CA SER A 506 9.16 12.81 -19.27
C SER A 506 8.63 14.14 -18.75
N GLY A 507 9.38 14.77 -17.84
CA GLY A 507 8.96 16.00 -17.16
C GLY A 507 8.11 15.79 -15.91
N SER A 508 7.76 14.56 -15.56
CA SER A 508 7.06 14.28 -14.29
C SER A 508 8.01 14.35 -13.10
N SER A 509 7.45 14.56 -11.92
CA SER A 509 8.18 14.60 -10.66
C SER A 509 8.06 13.29 -9.86
N SER A 510 7.45 12.26 -10.45
CA SER A 510 7.22 10.98 -9.79
C SER A 510 7.53 9.79 -10.71
N ILE A 511 7.80 8.65 -10.08
CA ILE A 511 7.87 7.33 -10.70
C ILE A 511 6.79 6.49 -10.04
N VAL A 512 5.90 5.89 -10.81
CA VAL A 512 4.81 5.05 -10.28
C VAL A 512 4.94 3.62 -10.74
N GLY A 513 4.44 2.67 -9.96
CA GLY A 513 4.40 1.26 -10.32
C GLY A 513 3.56 0.44 -9.37
N SER A 514 3.26 -0.79 -9.74
CA SER A 514 2.56 -1.74 -8.86
C SER A 514 3.14 -3.13 -9.07
N ASP A 515 3.39 -3.84 -7.97
CA ASP A 515 3.95 -5.19 -8.01
C ASP A 515 2.91 -6.25 -8.40
N SER A 516 1.64 -6.01 -8.15
CA SER A 516 0.51 -6.88 -8.49
C SER A 516 -0.83 -6.23 -8.12
N LYS A 517 -1.92 -6.81 -8.63
CA LYS A 517 -3.30 -6.42 -8.30
C LYS A 517 -3.67 -6.50 -6.80
N ASN A 518 -2.85 -7.12 -5.96
CA ASN A 518 -3.14 -7.36 -4.54
C ASN A 518 -2.38 -6.41 -3.61
N ASN A 519 -1.35 -5.73 -4.10
CA ASN A 519 -0.55 -4.76 -3.36
C ASN A 519 -0.90 -3.35 -3.83
N SER A 520 -0.94 -2.39 -2.91
CA SER A 520 -0.99 -0.97 -3.27
C SER A 520 0.21 -0.64 -4.15
N GLY A 521 0.02 0.22 -5.15
CA GLY A 521 1.11 0.72 -5.97
C GLY A 521 2.17 1.39 -5.13
N ASP A 522 3.37 1.35 -5.66
CA ASP A 522 4.54 1.99 -5.08
C ASP A 522 4.88 3.22 -5.93
N TYR A 523 5.09 4.35 -5.30
CA TYR A 523 5.56 5.54 -6.00
C TYR A 523 6.85 6.03 -5.39
N VAL A 524 7.72 6.56 -6.25
CA VAL A 524 8.94 7.27 -5.88
C VAL A 524 8.74 8.72 -6.32
N ALA A 525 8.70 9.61 -5.36
CA ALA A 525 8.65 11.04 -5.62
C ALA A 525 9.75 11.73 -4.81
N ALA A 526 10.05 12.95 -5.14
CA ALA A 526 11.00 13.78 -4.38
C ALA A 526 10.56 14.07 -2.94
N THR A 527 9.50 13.40 -2.45
CA THR A 527 9.05 13.48 -1.07
C THR A 527 10.04 12.77 -0.15
N LYS A 528 10.63 13.54 0.77
CA LYS A 528 11.60 13.04 1.75
C LYS A 528 11.02 11.88 2.55
N MET A 529 11.70 10.74 2.57
CA MET A 529 11.34 9.63 3.46
C MET A 529 11.78 9.96 4.89
N TYR A 530 10.82 10.11 5.79
CA TYR A 530 11.10 10.44 7.18
C TYR A 530 11.36 9.19 8.03
N ASN A 531 12.53 9.06 8.60
CA ASN A 531 12.90 7.97 9.49
C ASN A 531 11.98 7.83 10.71
N ILE A 532 11.47 8.95 11.23
CA ILE A 532 10.56 8.99 12.38
C ILE A 532 9.23 8.27 12.09
N ALA A 533 8.82 8.17 10.82
CA ALA A 533 7.60 7.46 10.41
C ALA A 533 7.74 5.92 10.46
N LYS A 534 8.97 5.40 10.44
CA LYS A 534 9.22 3.95 10.47
C LYS A 534 8.68 3.33 11.77
N PRO A 535 7.95 2.18 11.72
CA PRO A 535 7.35 1.56 12.89
C PRO A 535 8.34 1.31 14.03
N ILE A 536 9.54 0.83 13.72
CA ILE A 536 10.60 0.59 14.70
C ILE A 536 11.01 1.88 15.42
N ASN A 537 11.13 3.00 14.70
CA ASN A 537 11.53 4.27 15.27
C ASN A 537 10.44 4.89 16.15
N ARG A 538 9.16 4.73 15.78
CA ARG A 538 8.01 5.11 16.60
C ARG A 538 7.98 4.34 17.92
N ARG A 539 8.26 3.03 17.90
CA ARG A 539 8.36 2.19 19.10
C ARG A 539 9.53 2.61 19.97
N ASN A 540 10.72 2.77 19.38
CA ASN A 540 11.92 3.18 20.11
C ASN A 540 11.75 4.57 20.73
N LYS A 541 11.10 5.50 20.01
CA LYS A 541 10.75 6.82 20.56
C LYS A 541 9.87 6.67 21.81
N ARG A 542 8.83 5.87 21.72
CA ARG A 542 7.93 5.63 22.85
C ARG A 542 8.64 4.92 23.99
N LEU A 543 9.54 3.98 23.72
CA LEU A 543 10.33 3.28 24.73
C LEU A 543 11.20 4.28 25.51
N ILE A 544 11.89 5.18 24.83
CA ILE A 544 12.70 6.23 25.48
C ILE A 544 11.82 7.18 26.29
N ASP A 545 10.69 7.61 25.74
CA ASP A 545 9.74 8.48 26.44
C ASP A 545 9.33 7.87 27.78
N VAL A 546 8.96 6.59 27.79
CA VAL A 546 8.53 5.86 29.00
C VAL A 546 9.70 5.58 29.92
N ALA A 547 10.83 5.11 29.40
CA ALA A 547 11.99 4.78 30.22
C ALA A 547 12.51 6.01 31.00
N LEU A 548 12.64 7.15 30.33
CA LEU A 548 13.05 8.39 30.98
C LEU A 548 12.00 8.90 31.98
N ALA A 549 10.69 8.76 31.68
CA ALA A 549 9.65 9.13 32.62
C ALA A 549 9.75 8.29 33.92
N ILE A 550 10.00 6.98 33.78
CA ILE A 550 10.23 6.08 34.93
C ILE A 550 11.49 6.46 35.71
N ILE A 551 12.61 6.73 35.00
CA ILE A 551 13.87 7.18 35.65
C ILE A 551 13.62 8.46 36.43
N PHE A 552 12.88 9.43 35.88
CA PHE A 552 12.57 10.68 36.58
C PHE A 552 11.63 10.47 37.80
N ILE A 553 10.75 9.47 37.76
CA ILE A 553 9.93 9.11 38.92
C ILE A 553 10.77 8.44 40.00
N ILE A 554 11.61 7.46 39.66
CA ILE A 554 12.48 6.78 40.63
C ILE A 554 13.49 7.75 41.23
N GLY A 555 14.06 8.62 40.41
CA GLY A 555 15.01 9.66 40.86
C GLY A 555 14.34 10.90 41.44
N PHE A 556 13.07 10.87 41.83
CA PHE A 556 12.30 11.99 42.37
C PHE A 556 13.09 12.80 43.42
N PRO A 557 13.74 12.19 44.42
CA PRO A 557 14.49 12.96 45.44
C PRO A 557 15.59 13.84 44.88
N VAL A 558 16.18 13.47 43.74
CA VAL A 558 17.24 14.21 43.08
C VAL A 558 16.66 15.22 42.09
N PHE A 559 15.76 14.80 41.24
CA PHE A 559 15.25 15.65 40.17
C PHE A 559 14.36 16.80 40.64
N ILE A 560 13.77 16.73 41.85
CA ILE A 560 13.01 17.82 42.44
C ILE A 560 13.86 19.06 42.69
N PHE A 561 15.11 18.86 43.05
CA PHE A 561 16.05 19.97 43.29
C PHE A 561 16.73 20.48 42.01
N LEU A 562 16.81 19.66 40.98
CA LEU A 562 17.44 20.01 39.70
C LEU A 562 16.56 20.82 38.76
N GLN A 563 15.23 20.84 39.00
CA GLN A 563 14.27 21.51 38.15
C GLN A 563 13.75 22.82 38.76
N LYS A 564 13.75 23.91 37.97
CA LYS A 564 13.30 25.26 38.44
C LYS A 564 11.79 25.25 38.84
N ARG A 565 10.97 24.37 38.22
CA ARG A 565 9.51 24.25 38.49
C ARG A 565 9.14 22.79 38.60
N PRO A 566 9.43 22.12 39.72
CA PRO A 566 9.28 20.68 39.86
C PRO A 566 7.83 20.20 39.65
N ALA A 567 6.83 20.91 40.12
CA ALA A 567 5.42 20.53 39.90
C ALA A 567 5.05 20.46 38.43
N ARG A 568 5.51 21.40 37.59
CA ARG A 568 5.25 21.33 36.12
C ARG A 568 6.09 20.26 35.46
N PHE A 569 7.32 20.03 35.91
CA PHE A 569 8.15 18.96 35.41
C PHE A 569 7.48 17.60 35.62
N TYR A 570 7.02 17.30 36.84
CA TYR A 570 6.33 16.04 37.12
C TYR A 570 4.97 15.91 36.40
N LYS A 571 4.25 17.01 36.21
CA LYS A 571 3.07 17.01 35.33
C LYS A 571 3.44 16.51 33.93
N ASN A 572 4.53 17.04 33.34
CA ASN A 572 5.00 16.57 32.01
C ASN A 572 5.45 15.10 32.06
N VAL A 573 6.14 14.64 33.12
CA VAL A 573 6.51 13.23 33.32
C VAL A 573 5.27 12.33 33.23
N PHE A 574 4.20 12.66 33.96
CA PHE A 574 2.97 11.88 33.93
C PHE A 574 2.23 11.97 32.58
N GLU A 575 2.21 13.15 31.93
CA GLU A 575 1.62 13.30 30.59
C GLU A 575 2.37 12.51 29.51
N VAL A 576 3.70 12.43 29.62
CA VAL A 576 4.53 11.59 28.75
C VAL A 576 4.28 10.11 29.06
N LEU A 577 4.25 9.73 30.32
CA LEU A 577 3.97 8.34 30.74
C LEU A 577 2.58 7.89 30.26
N ALA A 578 1.56 8.75 30.41
CA ALA A 578 0.20 8.50 29.92
C ALA A 578 0.10 8.54 28.37
N GLY A 579 1.17 8.94 27.68
CA GLY A 579 1.21 9.02 26.24
C GLY A 579 0.44 10.17 25.62
N ARG A 580 0.18 11.22 26.39
CA ARG A 580 -0.41 12.48 25.89
C ARG A 580 0.64 13.39 25.26
N LYS A 581 1.88 13.35 25.77
CA LYS A 581 3.05 14.10 25.27
C LYS A 581 4.21 13.16 24.89
N THR A 582 5.21 13.74 24.23
CA THR A 582 6.56 13.18 24.01
C THR A 582 7.60 14.16 24.52
N TRP A 583 8.79 13.68 24.92
CA TRP A 583 9.83 14.58 25.39
C TRP A 583 10.31 15.53 24.30
N VAL A 584 10.56 15.02 23.09
CA VAL A 584 11.08 15.79 21.95
C VAL A 584 10.12 15.70 20.76
N GLY A 585 9.90 16.82 20.08
CA GLY A 585 9.08 16.82 18.86
C GLY A 585 9.33 18.05 17.98
N TYR A 586 8.39 18.35 17.11
CA TYR A 586 8.52 19.48 16.17
C TYR A 586 8.35 20.82 16.87
N ALA A 587 9.04 21.82 16.35
CA ALA A 587 8.89 23.21 16.76
C ALA A 587 7.72 23.89 16.05
N THR A 588 7.33 23.38 14.86
CA THR A 588 6.30 23.94 13.99
C THR A 588 5.08 23.02 13.92
N GLU A 589 3.88 23.59 13.69
CA GLU A 589 2.64 22.85 13.42
C GLU A 589 2.42 22.78 11.91
N ILE A 590 3.16 21.93 11.18
CA ILE A 590 3.06 21.82 9.72
C ILE A 590 2.52 20.44 9.35
N ASN A 591 1.55 20.43 8.43
CA ASN A 591 0.84 19.22 8.00
C ASN A 591 1.68 18.24 7.14
N ASP A 592 2.85 18.67 6.63
CA ASP A 592 3.68 17.85 5.72
C ASP A 592 4.62 16.88 6.44
N LEU A 593 4.79 17.01 7.74
CA LEU A 593 5.63 16.12 8.55
C LEU A 593 4.80 14.99 9.19
N PRO A 594 5.40 13.80 9.40
CA PRO A 594 4.72 12.69 10.05
C PRO A 594 4.20 13.09 11.44
N SER A 595 2.93 12.87 11.72
CA SER A 595 2.33 13.25 12.99
C SER A 595 3.03 12.59 14.19
N ILE A 596 3.37 13.38 15.19
CA ILE A 596 3.90 12.99 16.51
C ILE A 596 3.09 13.67 17.61
N LYS A 597 3.25 13.17 18.84
CA LYS A 597 2.56 13.74 20.00
C LYS A 597 3.14 15.11 20.34
N LYS A 598 2.34 15.95 21.04
CA LYS A 598 2.75 17.28 21.49
C LYS A 598 4.05 17.19 22.32
N PRO A 599 5.10 17.93 21.96
CA PRO A 599 6.39 17.84 22.63
C PRO A 599 6.46 18.69 23.90
N VAL A 600 7.34 18.28 24.81
CA VAL A 600 7.79 19.11 25.95
C VAL A 600 8.84 20.09 25.48
N ILE A 601 9.82 19.62 24.69
CA ILE A 601 10.84 20.45 24.02
C ILE A 601 10.85 20.16 22.52
N SER A 602 11.25 21.15 21.73
CA SER A 602 11.25 21.04 20.27
C SER A 602 12.50 20.33 19.73
N SER A 603 12.53 20.18 18.41
CA SER A 603 13.68 19.65 17.65
C SER A 603 14.97 20.42 17.87
N THR A 604 14.92 21.68 18.34
CA THR A 604 16.05 22.50 18.69
C THR A 604 16.56 22.29 20.14
N ALA A 605 15.92 21.39 20.90
CA ALA A 605 16.10 21.17 22.33
C ALA A 605 15.70 22.37 23.24
N LEU A 606 14.88 23.27 22.70
CA LEU A 606 14.28 24.40 23.42
C LEU A 606 12.76 24.24 23.47
N PRO A 607 12.07 24.82 24.47
CA PRO A 607 10.61 24.93 24.43
C PRO A 607 10.16 25.75 23.23
N ILE A 608 9.00 25.41 22.65
CA ILE A 608 8.47 26.11 21.47
C ILE A 608 8.38 27.63 21.71
N LYS A 609 7.97 28.04 22.90
CA LYS A 609 7.84 29.46 23.28
C LYS A 609 9.17 30.23 23.41
N LEU A 610 10.31 29.57 23.53
CA LEU A 610 11.64 30.14 23.67
C LEU A 610 12.48 30.03 22.41
N ASN A 611 11.87 29.58 21.29
CA ASN A 611 12.53 29.53 20.00
C ASN A 611 12.44 30.89 19.30
N GLU A 612 13.55 31.59 19.20
CA GLU A 612 13.69 32.88 18.51
C GLU A 612 14.13 32.72 17.03
N LEU A 613 14.24 31.49 16.55
CA LEU A 613 14.69 31.22 15.19
C LEU A 613 13.57 31.57 14.17
N PRO A 614 13.96 32.04 12.96
CA PRO A 614 13.00 32.23 11.85
C PRO A 614 12.23 30.96 11.53
N ALA A 615 10.97 31.09 11.06
CA ALA A 615 10.09 29.97 10.76
C ALA A 615 10.71 28.96 9.78
N GLU A 616 11.44 29.42 8.76
CA GLU A 616 12.15 28.57 7.81
C GLU A 616 13.25 27.73 8.47
N SER A 617 13.97 28.29 9.43
CA SER A 617 15.03 27.57 10.15
C SER A 617 14.45 26.52 11.09
N LEU A 618 13.31 26.82 11.71
CA LEU A 618 12.57 25.86 12.54
C LEU A 618 12.04 24.71 11.66
N LEU A 619 11.51 25.02 10.50
CA LEU A 619 11.02 24.01 9.54
C LEU A 619 12.16 23.08 9.10
N LYS A 620 13.31 23.62 8.71
CA LYS A 620 14.49 22.83 8.34
C LYS A 620 14.98 21.95 9.51
N SER A 621 14.95 22.48 10.75
CA SER A 621 15.30 21.71 11.95
C SER A 621 14.34 20.53 12.17
N ASP A 622 13.04 20.74 11.97
CA ASP A 622 12.01 19.70 12.10
C ASP A 622 12.14 18.65 10.99
N GLU A 623 12.42 19.06 9.76
CA GLU A 623 12.70 18.15 8.65
C GLU A 623 13.94 17.28 8.90
N TRP A 624 15.03 17.87 9.37
CA TRP A 624 16.25 17.14 9.71
C TRP A 624 16.01 16.16 10.86
N TYR A 625 15.25 16.61 11.88
CA TYR A 625 14.86 15.74 12.97
C TYR A 625 14.01 14.56 12.49
N ALA A 626 13.03 14.80 11.62
CA ALA A 626 12.17 13.76 11.09
C ALA A 626 12.91 12.78 10.17
N THR A 627 13.80 13.30 9.30
CA THR A 627 14.57 12.52 8.32
C THR A 627 15.71 11.74 8.97
N GLY A 628 16.47 12.39 9.85
CA GLY A 628 17.62 11.80 10.54
C GLY A 628 17.28 11.15 11.88
N TYR A 629 16.02 10.91 12.18
CA TYR A 629 15.59 10.42 13.49
C TYR A 629 16.28 9.14 13.91
N SER A 630 16.81 9.14 15.12
CA SER A 630 17.23 7.96 15.88
C SER A 630 16.88 8.14 17.37
N ALA A 631 16.72 7.03 18.09
CA ALA A 631 16.46 7.05 19.53
C ALA A 631 17.55 7.82 20.33
N ILE A 632 18.80 7.71 19.90
CA ILE A 632 19.95 8.41 20.50
C ILE A 632 19.83 9.93 20.31
N THR A 633 19.24 10.37 19.20
CA THR A 633 19.02 11.80 18.93
C THR A 633 18.09 12.42 19.98
N ASP A 634 16.99 11.71 20.35
CA ASP A 634 16.10 12.15 21.42
C ASP A 634 16.83 12.26 22.75
N LEU A 635 17.59 11.24 23.12
CA LEU A 635 18.36 11.24 24.36
C LEU A 635 19.32 12.44 24.44
N LYS A 636 20.09 12.69 23.36
CA LYS A 636 21.02 13.85 23.29
C LYS A 636 20.27 15.18 23.44
N LYS A 637 19.07 15.30 22.80
CA LYS A 637 18.28 16.55 22.90
C LYS A 637 17.67 16.72 24.30
N ILE A 638 17.24 15.64 24.95
CA ILE A 638 16.70 15.67 26.32
C ILE A 638 17.80 16.09 27.31
N ILE A 639 19.00 15.53 27.19
CA ILE A 639 20.13 15.92 28.03
C ILE A 639 20.45 17.41 27.83
N LYS A 640 20.54 17.89 26.57
CA LYS A 640 20.78 19.29 26.25
C LYS A 640 19.69 20.23 26.77
N GLY A 641 18.41 19.80 26.63
CA GLY A 641 17.22 20.56 27.03
C GLY A 641 16.73 20.28 28.46
N PHE A 642 17.49 19.54 29.29
CA PHE A 642 17.03 19.03 30.58
C PHE A 642 16.49 20.16 31.49
N LYS A 643 17.17 21.32 31.54
CA LYS A 643 16.73 22.47 32.33
C LYS A 643 15.42 23.12 31.91
N TYR A 644 14.85 22.70 30.77
CA TYR A 644 13.61 23.21 30.21
C TYR A 644 12.46 22.20 30.24
N LEU A 645 12.65 20.99 30.77
CA LEU A 645 11.61 19.94 30.76
C LEU A 645 10.36 20.26 31.60
N TYR A 646 10.36 21.39 32.29
CA TYR A 646 9.19 21.88 33.04
C TYR A 646 8.25 22.78 32.21
N TYR A 647 8.55 23.07 30.95
CA TYR A 647 7.70 23.90 30.05
C TYR A 647 6.52 23.09 29.47
#